data_9d7f76da2892d0f68014e8d03cbed1f9
#
_entry.id   9d7f76da2892d0f68014e8d03cbed1f9
#
_cell.length_a   1.000
_cell.length_b   1.000
_cell.length_c   1.000
_cell.angle_alpha   90.00
_cell.angle_beta   90.00
_cell.angle_gamma   90.00
#
_symmetry.space_group_name_H-M   'P 1'
#
loop_
_entity.id
_entity.type
_entity.pdbx_description
1 polymer ?
#
loop_
_entity_poly.entity_id
_entity_poly.type
_entity_poly.pdbx_seq_one_letter_code
_entity_poly.pdbx_strand_id
1 'polypeptide(L)'
;MNIDYTNDGLHLLGKGYFEMGRERKTLYYTEMKKVLFLFLSLFCYTCLWAQKKVKVTCMENGITYGARIENREAESYSTRLQVSDLYTDNMVLQRDVPLKIHGKANVGELVSVSIAQQKVTARVDNNGRWFVLLTPLQAGGPYTLSISTGKQTLSYKNVLVGEVWLCSGQSNMEFMLKQAATAQTDIPEANDDKLRLFDMKARWRTNAVAWNASVLDSLNHLHYYKSTVWKSCTSATAASFSAVAYYFGKMLRDSLNVPVGLICNAVGGSPTEAWIDRHTLDCEFPDILYDWTKNDFIQDWVRKRAALNIKHSTNKQQRHPYEPCFLFESGILPLSKYPLKGVIWYQGESNTHNKEAHEKLFKLLIDSWRSNWEQPNLPFYYVQLSSIDRPSWTWFRDSQRRLMKSIPNTGMVVSSDQGDSLDVHPINKKPIGERLGYWALNRTYGYENVLPSGPLFRSAEFRDGAVYVSFDYGDGLRSVDGAPLCAFEVAEEEGFYELATAIVEDNCLKVYNTNIKNPRFIRYGWQPFTRANLVNKMGLSASTFRVAASAACVIIDKVSQMQGFPQENENFAKGVSACYAGIAAGKLLIAGGCNFPKIPVHAGGSKKYYRDIYTAELSKDSVLVWQRAGQLPQAMAYGVSVSTADGIICVGGMNEQA
;
A
#
# COMPACT_ATOMS: atom_id res chain seq x y z
N MET A 1 -23.72 -2.58 -29.34
CA MET A 1 -23.57 -2.08 -27.97
C MET A 1 -23.90 -0.60 -28.01
N ASN A 2 -25.10 -0.20 -27.62
CA ASN A 2 -25.45 1.21 -27.55
C ASN A 2 -24.86 1.78 -26.28
N ILE A 3 -23.92 2.68 -26.42
CA ILE A 3 -23.30 3.40 -25.31
C ILE A 3 -23.96 4.75 -25.29
N ASP A 4 -24.90 4.94 -24.36
CA ASP A 4 -25.42 6.26 -24.06
C ASP A 4 -24.37 6.98 -23.20
N TYR A 5 -23.73 7.95 -23.80
CA TYR A 5 -22.88 8.91 -23.09
C TYR A 5 -23.77 9.83 -22.27
N THR A 6 -23.60 9.83 -20.95
CA THR A 6 -24.05 10.98 -20.17
C THR A 6 -23.19 12.17 -20.55
N ASN A 7 -23.77 13.34 -20.64
CA ASN A 7 -23.18 14.55 -21.22
C ASN A 7 -21.88 15.05 -20.52
N ASP A 8 -21.51 14.51 -19.39
CA ASP A 8 -20.38 14.93 -18.56
C ASP A 8 -19.19 13.95 -18.56
N GLY A 9 -19.25 12.89 -19.35
CA GLY A 9 -18.10 11.98 -19.50
C GLY A 9 -17.74 11.17 -18.27
N LEU A 10 -18.52 11.26 -17.20
CA LEU A 10 -18.35 10.51 -15.96
C LEU A 10 -19.45 9.47 -15.81
N HIS A 11 -19.07 8.27 -15.51
CA HIS A 11 -19.87 7.10 -15.15
C HIS A 11 -20.15 6.11 -16.28
N LEU A 12 -19.14 5.33 -16.57
CA LEU A 12 -19.31 3.95 -16.95
C LEU A 12 -18.48 3.07 -16.05
N LEU A 13 -19.10 2.54 -15.04
CA LEU A 13 -18.58 1.45 -14.24
C LEU A 13 -18.88 0.14 -14.99
N GLY A 14 -17.86 -0.50 -15.55
CA GLY A 14 -18.01 -1.82 -16.14
C GLY A 14 -16.86 -2.22 -17.05
N LYS A 15 -16.67 -3.53 -17.22
CA LYS A 15 -15.63 -4.16 -18.05
C LYS A 15 -15.52 -3.57 -19.48
N GLY A 16 -16.64 -3.10 -20.07
CA GLY A 16 -16.67 -2.54 -21.41
C GLY A 16 -15.89 -1.24 -21.58
N TYR A 17 -15.81 -0.40 -20.55
CA TYR A 17 -15.03 0.85 -20.61
C TYR A 17 -13.51 0.59 -20.54
N PHE A 18 -13.14 -0.44 -19.79
CA PHE A 18 -11.75 -0.88 -19.70
C PHE A 18 -11.25 -1.48 -21.03
N GLU A 19 -12.11 -2.19 -21.76
CA GLU A 19 -11.76 -2.77 -23.07
C GLU A 19 -11.68 -1.71 -24.17
N MET A 20 -12.61 -0.76 -24.22
CA MET A 20 -12.53 0.36 -25.20
C MET A 20 -11.33 1.27 -24.95
N GLY A 21 -10.97 1.51 -23.69
CA GLY A 21 -9.74 2.23 -23.35
C GLY A 21 -8.49 1.46 -23.79
N ARG A 22 -8.52 0.15 -23.71
CA ARG A 22 -7.42 -0.73 -24.13
C ARG A 22 -7.31 -0.81 -25.65
N GLU A 23 -8.39 -0.95 -26.37
CA GLU A 23 -8.38 -0.98 -27.84
C GLU A 23 -7.94 0.37 -28.46
N ARG A 24 -8.42 1.50 -27.96
CA ARG A 24 -7.94 2.81 -28.37
C ARG A 24 -6.47 3.03 -28.04
N LYS A 25 -6.02 2.65 -26.85
CA LYS A 25 -4.59 2.67 -26.50
C LYS A 25 -3.77 1.77 -27.44
N THR A 26 -4.27 0.60 -27.78
CA THR A 26 -3.56 -0.34 -28.65
C THR A 26 -3.50 0.16 -30.10
N LEU A 27 -4.57 0.75 -30.63
CA LEU A 27 -4.58 1.35 -31.98
C LEU A 27 -3.67 2.58 -32.05
N TYR A 28 -3.72 3.48 -31.08
CA TYR A 28 -2.82 4.64 -30.98
C TYR A 28 -1.36 4.21 -30.81
N TYR A 29 -1.11 3.17 -30.00
CA TYR A 29 0.23 2.61 -29.81
C TYR A 29 0.80 2.01 -31.11
N THR A 30 -0.04 1.42 -31.93
CA THR A 30 0.39 0.80 -33.22
C THR A 30 0.68 1.85 -34.27
N GLU A 31 -0.14 2.89 -34.39
CA GLU A 31 0.12 4.01 -35.32
C GLU A 31 1.26 4.91 -34.84
N MET A 32 1.37 5.20 -33.52
CA MET A 32 2.53 5.89 -32.96
C MET A 32 3.83 5.10 -33.10
N LYS A 33 3.79 3.78 -33.00
CA LYS A 33 4.99 2.95 -33.28
C LYS A 33 5.44 3.10 -34.72
N LYS A 34 4.52 3.20 -35.69
CA LYS A 34 4.88 3.41 -37.11
C LYS A 34 5.47 4.80 -37.34
N VAL A 35 4.89 5.84 -36.75
CA VAL A 35 5.40 7.22 -36.84
C VAL A 35 6.74 7.34 -36.08
N LEU A 36 6.86 6.73 -34.90
CA LEU A 36 8.09 6.71 -34.12
C LEU A 36 9.19 5.90 -34.81
N PHE A 37 8.84 4.79 -35.50
CA PHE A 37 9.79 4.01 -36.31
C PHE A 37 10.26 4.79 -37.55
N LEU A 38 9.40 5.58 -38.19
CA LEU A 38 9.79 6.45 -39.30
C LEU A 38 10.70 7.60 -38.81
N PHE A 39 10.38 8.23 -37.68
CA PHE A 39 11.25 9.27 -37.09
C PHE A 39 12.57 8.69 -36.55
N LEU A 40 12.56 7.51 -35.95
CA LEU A 40 13.77 6.84 -35.49
C LEU A 40 14.65 6.38 -36.66
N SER A 41 14.07 5.93 -37.78
CA SER A 41 14.85 5.54 -38.97
C SER A 41 15.48 6.75 -39.68
N LEU A 42 14.82 7.90 -39.75
CA LEU A 42 15.43 9.15 -40.26
C LEU A 42 16.46 9.76 -39.30
N PHE A 43 16.26 9.61 -37.98
CA PHE A 43 17.21 10.12 -36.97
C PHE A 43 18.41 9.21 -36.73
N CYS A 44 18.27 7.89 -36.90
CA CYS A 44 19.40 6.96 -36.79
C CYS A 44 20.49 7.21 -37.83
N TYR A 45 20.14 7.68 -39.04
CA TYR A 45 21.15 7.97 -40.08
C TYR A 45 22.02 9.20 -39.75
N THR A 46 21.51 10.13 -38.93
CA THR A 46 22.26 11.33 -38.51
C THR A 46 22.92 11.19 -37.14
N CYS A 47 22.48 10.24 -36.30
CA CYS A 47 23.00 10.03 -34.94
C CYS A 47 24.14 9.01 -34.83
N LEU A 48 24.43 8.25 -35.89
CA LEU A 48 25.56 7.31 -35.91
C LEU A 48 26.94 7.99 -35.83
N TRP A 49 27.02 9.30 -35.99
CA TRP A 49 28.26 10.09 -35.90
C TRP A 49 28.41 10.92 -34.62
N ALA A 50 27.39 10.94 -33.76
CA ALA A 50 27.52 11.62 -32.46
C ALA A 50 26.94 10.67 -31.39
N GLN A 51 27.72 10.36 -30.38
CA GLN A 51 27.34 9.57 -29.19
C GLN A 51 26.28 10.32 -28.33
N LYS A 52 25.13 10.68 -28.94
CA LYS A 52 24.06 11.42 -28.25
C LYS A 52 22.87 10.49 -27.99
N LYS A 53 22.45 10.35 -26.75
CA LYS A 53 21.18 9.70 -26.40
C LYS A 53 20.05 10.71 -26.47
N VAL A 54 19.00 10.37 -27.22
CA VAL A 54 17.77 11.16 -27.28
C VAL A 54 16.80 10.56 -26.28
N LYS A 55 16.36 11.34 -25.29
CA LYS A 55 15.26 10.99 -24.40
C LYS A 55 13.98 11.53 -25.03
N VAL A 56 13.10 10.65 -25.50
CA VAL A 56 11.77 11.00 -25.97
C VAL A 56 10.81 10.85 -24.82
N THR A 57 10.18 11.94 -24.40
CA THR A 57 9.13 11.93 -23.40
C THR A 57 7.81 12.10 -24.14
N CYS A 58 6.89 11.16 -23.99
CA CYS A 58 5.55 11.23 -24.55
C CYS A 58 4.54 11.66 -23.51
N MET A 59 3.54 12.41 -23.92
CA MET A 59 2.42 12.83 -23.09
C MET A 59 1.08 12.67 -23.78
N GLU A 60 0.06 12.40 -23.02
CA GLU A 60 -1.33 12.33 -23.43
C GLU A 60 -2.17 13.35 -22.63
N ASN A 61 -3.21 13.93 -23.24
CA ASN A 61 -4.15 14.87 -22.62
C ASN A 61 -3.59 16.26 -22.19
N GLY A 62 -3.04 16.98 -23.17
CA GLY A 62 -2.84 18.44 -23.05
C GLY A 62 -1.51 18.89 -22.48
N ILE A 63 -0.57 18.00 -22.32
CA ILE A 63 0.79 18.29 -21.86
C ILE A 63 1.81 18.05 -22.98
N THR A 64 2.79 18.92 -23.09
CA THR A 64 3.73 19.03 -24.22
C THR A 64 4.81 17.94 -24.19
N TYR A 65 4.96 17.24 -25.30
CA TYR A 65 6.04 16.28 -25.51
C TYR A 65 7.29 16.98 -26.02
N GLY A 66 8.42 16.73 -25.41
CA GLY A 66 9.70 17.25 -25.84
C GLY A 66 10.75 16.16 -25.99
N ALA A 67 11.48 16.17 -27.08
CA ALA A 67 12.73 15.45 -27.17
C ALA A 67 13.83 16.32 -26.58
N ARG A 68 14.44 15.93 -25.48
CA ARG A 68 15.63 16.58 -24.91
C ARG A 68 16.87 15.80 -25.32
N ILE A 69 17.74 16.45 -26.04
CA ILE A 69 19.09 15.90 -26.28
C ILE A 69 19.89 16.21 -25.01
N GLU A 70 20.08 15.20 -24.19
CA GLU A 70 21.04 15.30 -23.07
C GLU A 70 22.43 15.08 -23.65
N ASN A 71 23.26 16.11 -23.67
CA ASN A 71 24.69 15.92 -23.74
C ASN A 71 25.07 15.25 -22.43
N ARG A 72 25.25 13.94 -22.41
CA ARG A 72 26.04 13.32 -21.37
C ARG A 72 27.46 13.89 -21.52
N GLU A 73 27.90 14.72 -20.59
CA GLU A 73 29.30 14.70 -20.25
C GLU A 73 29.64 13.23 -20.03
N ALA A 74 30.69 12.76 -20.72
CA ALA A 74 31.14 11.38 -20.57
C ALA A 74 31.22 11.12 -19.08
N GLU A 75 30.31 10.29 -18.54
CA GLU A 75 30.46 9.81 -17.16
C GLU A 75 31.88 9.30 -17.12
N SER A 76 32.71 9.91 -16.28
CA SER A 76 34.08 9.44 -16.08
C SER A 76 33.93 8.01 -15.59
N TYR A 77 34.12 7.05 -16.49
CA TYR A 77 33.99 5.66 -16.15
C TYR A 77 34.92 5.40 -14.99
N SER A 78 34.38 4.94 -13.88
CA SER A 78 35.16 4.61 -12.72
C SER A 78 36.26 3.64 -13.15
N THR A 79 37.52 4.09 -13.06
CA THR A 79 38.68 3.23 -13.27
C THR A 79 38.89 2.23 -12.12
N ARG A 80 38.01 2.26 -11.15
CA ARG A 80 38.06 1.45 -9.93
C ARG A 80 36.96 0.40 -9.92
N LEU A 81 37.33 -0.83 -9.55
CA LEU A 81 36.38 -1.90 -9.29
C LEU A 81 35.45 -1.50 -8.13
N GLN A 82 34.14 -1.51 -8.38
CA GLN A 82 33.10 -1.13 -7.41
C GLN A 82 31.98 -2.14 -7.40
N VAL A 83 31.38 -2.36 -6.25
CA VAL A 83 30.16 -3.13 -6.02
C VAL A 83 29.21 -2.33 -5.12
N SER A 84 28.00 -2.85 -4.92
CA SER A 84 27.03 -2.24 -3.99
C SER A 84 27.59 -2.15 -2.56
N ASP A 85 27.23 -1.10 -1.83
CA ASP A 85 27.57 -0.92 -0.41
C ASP A 85 26.99 -1.99 0.51
N LEU A 86 26.10 -2.83 0.02
CA LEU A 86 25.59 -4.02 0.73
C LEU A 86 26.64 -5.12 0.88
N TYR A 87 27.65 -5.16 0.00
CA TYR A 87 28.72 -6.13 0.09
C TYR A 87 29.80 -5.64 1.07
N THR A 88 29.73 -6.14 2.29
CA THR A 88 30.70 -5.88 3.36
C THR A 88 31.05 -7.16 4.08
N ASP A 89 32.08 -7.12 4.89
CA ASP A 89 32.34 -8.21 5.84
C ASP A 89 31.07 -8.51 6.67
N ASN A 90 30.94 -9.76 7.13
CA ASN A 90 29.83 -10.26 7.94
C ASN A 90 28.45 -10.32 7.24
N MET A 91 28.35 -10.07 5.93
CA MET A 91 27.07 -10.14 5.20
C MET A 91 26.47 -11.55 5.20
N VAL A 92 25.16 -11.61 4.98
CA VAL A 92 24.44 -12.86 4.68
C VAL A 92 23.93 -12.81 3.25
N LEU A 93 24.27 -13.81 2.45
CA LEU A 93 23.72 -14.01 1.10
C LEU A 93 22.50 -14.95 1.17
N GLN A 94 21.47 -14.68 0.39
CA GLN A 94 20.27 -15.51 0.38
C GLN A 94 20.61 -16.93 -0.16
N ARG A 95 20.23 -17.98 0.60
CA ARG A 95 20.40 -19.37 0.19
C ARG A 95 19.37 -19.81 -0.83
N ASP A 96 19.66 -20.93 -1.52
CA ASP A 96 18.74 -21.68 -2.38
C ASP A 96 18.22 -20.88 -3.61
N VAL A 97 18.87 -19.76 -3.95
CA VAL A 97 18.56 -18.93 -5.12
C VAL A 97 19.83 -18.58 -5.90
N PRO A 98 19.75 -18.34 -7.21
CA PRO A 98 20.87 -17.81 -7.97
C PRO A 98 21.31 -16.45 -7.41
N LEU A 99 22.63 -16.27 -7.20
CA LEU A 99 23.17 -15.03 -6.65
C LEU A 99 23.75 -14.15 -7.76
N LYS A 100 23.09 -13.04 -8.05
CA LYS A 100 23.55 -12.04 -9.02
C LYS A 100 24.47 -11.05 -8.35
N ILE A 101 25.78 -11.21 -8.52
CA ILE A 101 26.78 -10.24 -8.06
C ILE A 101 27.08 -9.28 -9.20
N HIS A 102 27.03 -7.98 -8.95
CA HIS A 102 27.15 -6.95 -9.98
C HIS A 102 27.91 -5.73 -9.50
N GLY A 103 28.41 -4.94 -10.44
CA GLY A 103 29.15 -3.75 -10.11
C GLY A 103 29.60 -2.94 -11.33
N LYS A 104 30.60 -2.08 -11.13
CA LYS A 104 31.23 -1.28 -12.16
C LYS A 104 32.76 -1.53 -12.17
N ALA A 105 33.38 -1.44 -13.33
CA ALA A 105 34.83 -1.48 -13.54
C ALA A 105 35.17 -0.89 -14.91
N ASN A 106 36.45 -0.91 -15.33
CA ASN A 106 36.84 -0.44 -16.65
C ASN A 106 36.22 -1.28 -17.76
N VAL A 107 35.75 -0.62 -18.81
CA VAL A 107 35.20 -1.26 -20.02
C VAL A 107 36.18 -2.30 -20.56
N GLY A 108 35.67 -3.48 -20.86
CA GLY A 108 36.42 -4.58 -21.43
C GLY A 108 37.27 -5.39 -20.45
N GLU A 109 37.45 -4.97 -19.20
CA GLU A 109 38.14 -5.78 -18.18
C GLU A 109 37.38 -7.09 -17.89
N LEU A 110 38.10 -8.11 -17.48
CA LEU A 110 37.51 -9.34 -16.94
C LEU A 110 37.41 -9.22 -15.42
N VAL A 111 36.21 -9.39 -14.91
CA VAL A 111 35.93 -9.49 -13.48
C VAL A 111 35.70 -10.93 -13.11
N SER A 112 36.44 -11.42 -12.11
CA SER A 112 36.31 -12.76 -11.55
C SER A 112 35.70 -12.67 -10.16
N VAL A 113 34.63 -13.42 -9.92
CA VAL A 113 33.97 -13.53 -8.61
C VAL A 113 34.11 -14.96 -8.11
N SER A 114 34.56 -15.12 -6.87
CA SER A 114 34.69 -16.43 -6.25
C SER A 114 34.13 -16.44 -4.82
N ILE A 115 33.40 -17.49 -4.48
CA ILE A 115 32.91 -17.79 -3.14
C ILE A 115 32.71 -19.31 -3.00
N ALA A 116 33.02 -19.87 -1.85
CA ALA A 116 32.99 -21.30 -1.61
C ALA A 116 33.84 -22.02 -2.70
N GLN A 117 33.22 -22.91 -3.45
CA GLN A 117 33.92 -23.66 -4.53
C GLN A 117 33.60 -23.11 -5.94
N GLN A 118 32.87 -21.97 -6.01
CA GLN A 118 32.49 -21.38 -7.29
C GLN A 118 33.46 -20.27 -7.68
N LYS A 119 33.77 -20.22 -8.99
CA LYS A 119 34.49 -19.09 -9.61
C LYS A 119 33.86 -18.80 -10.97
N VAL A 120 33.34 -17.62 -11.16
CA VAL A 120 32.68 -17.16 -12.40
C VAL A 120 33.31 -15.86 -12.86
N THR A 121 33.44 -15.71 -14.19
CA THR A 121 34.00 -14.52 -14.81
C THR A 121 32.99 -13.83 -15.71
N ALA A 122 33.04 -12.50 -15.77
CA ALA A 122 32.29 -11.70 -16.73
C ALA A 122 33.16 -10.59 -17.31
N ARG A 123 32.87 -10.19 -18.54
CA ARG A 123 33.50 -9.02 -19.18
C ARG A 123 32.65 -7.77 -18.86
N VAL A 124 33.31 -6.70 -18.50
CA VAL A 124 32.69 -5.39 -18.29
C VAL A 124 32.16 -4.85 -19.63
N ASP A 125 30.89 -4.48 -19.66
CA ASP A 125 30.21 -3.96 -20.85
C ASP A 125 30.65 -2.51 -21.20
N ASN A 126 30.15 -2.01 -22.34
CA ASN A 126 30.45 -0.66 -22.83
C ASN A 126 29.94 0.49 -21.92
N ASN A 127 29.11 0.19 -20.92
CA ASN A 127 28.64 1.15 -19.93
C ASN A 127 29.42 1.04 -18.61
N GLY A 128 30.54 0.30 -18.60
CA GLY A 128 31.34 0.08 -17.39
C GLY A 128 30.68 -0.81 -16.34
N ARG A 129 29.65 -1.62 -16.73
CA ARG A 129 28.90 -2.49 -15.82
C ARG A 129 29.26 -3.95 -16.06
N TRP A 130 29.18 -4.73 -15.01
CA TRP A 130 29.36 -6.18 -15.07
C TRP A 130 28.41 -6.87 -14.09
N PHE A 131 28.09 -8.12 -14.37
CA PHE A 131 27.45 -9.01 -13.41
C PHE A 131 27.89 -10.45 -13.67
N VAL A 132 27.85 -11.26 -12.62
CA VAL A 132 27.97 -12.72 -12.68
C VAL A 132 26.75 -13.33 -12.00
N LEU A 133 26.40 -14.52 -12.42
CA LEU A 133 25.37 -15.34 -11.80
C LEU A 133 26.05 -16.57 -11.19
N LEU A 134 26.06 -16.66 -9.86
CA LEU A 134 26.51 -17.83 -9.12
C LEU A 134 25.35 -18.81 -8.97
N THR A 135 25.63 -20.09 -8.98
CA THR A 135 24.63 -21.12 -8.68
C THR A 135 24.19 -21.03 -7.21
N PRO A 136 22.96 -21.50 -6.89
CA PRO A 136 22.46 -21.48 -5.52
C PRO A 136 23.44 -22.12 -4.53
N LEU A 137 23.61 -21.47 -3.38
CA LEU A 137 24.39 -21.97 -2.26
C LEU A 137 23.47 -22.46 -1.14
N GLN A 138 23.85 -23.55 -0.49
CA GLN A 138 23.18 -24.02 0.73
C GLN A 138 23.59 -23.18 1.92
N ALA A 139 22.76 -23.19 2.98
CA ALA A 139 23.09 -22.50 4.23
C ALA A 139 24.44 -22.96 4.79
N GLY A 140 25.27 -22.01 5.19
CA GLY A 140 26.59 -22.31 5.73
C GLY A 140 27.52 -21.11 5.80
N GLY A 141 28.80 -21.38 5.88
CA GLY A 141 29.87 -20.40 6.08
C GLY A 141 30.57 -20.60 7.42
N PRO A 142 31.54 -19.71 7.77
CA PRO A 142 31.88 -18.48 7.05
C PRO A 142 32.69 -18.70 5.77
N TYR A 143 32.37 -17.95 4.74
CA TYR A 143 33.09 -17.90 3.47
C TYR A 143 33.83 -16.58 3.29
N THR A 144 34.70 -16.53 2.25
CA THR A 144 35.24 -15.29 1.71
C THR A 144 34.68 -15.10 0.30
N LEU A 145 34.02 -13.95 0.06
CA LEU A 145 33.67 -13.50 -1.29
C LEU A 145 34.81 -12.66 -1.83
N SER A 146 35.43 -13.10 -2.94
CA SER A 146 36.48 -12.37 -3.61
C SER A 146 36.01 -11.92 -4.99
N ILE A 147 36.22 -10.63 -5.30
CA ILE A 147 35.88 -10.00 -6.58
C ILE A 147 37.14 -9.33 -7.09
N SER A 148 37.65 -9.76 -8.24
CA SER A 148 38.93 -9.28 -8.74
C SER A 148 38.89 -8.95 -10.23
N THR A 149 39.67 -7.94 -10.61
CA THR A 149 40.13 -7.68 -11.97
C THR A 149 41.63 -8.01 -12.04
N GLY A 150 42.25 -7.86 -13.21
CA GLY A 150 43.71 -7.99 -13.31
C GLY A 150 44.52 -7.01 -12.46
N LYS A 151 43.89 -5.97 -11.95
CA LYS A 151 44.54 -4.85 -11.23
C LYS A 151 44.09 -4.65 -9.80
N GLN A 152 42.88 -5.10 -9.45
CA GLN A 152 42.25 -4.79 -8.15
C GLN A 152 41.52 -6.03 -7.62
N THR A 153 41.49 -6.15 -6.29
CA THR A 153 40.72 -7.21 -5.60
C THR A 153 39.98 -6.59 -4.43
N LEU A 154 38.67 -6.88 -4.38
CA LEU A 154 37.82 -6.67 -3.21
C LEU A 154 37.62 -8.02 -2.53
N SER A 155 37.79 -8.07 -1.22
CA SER A 155 37.66 -9.32 -0.45
C SER A 155 36.79 -9.07 0.77
N TYR A 156 35.70 -9.81 0.87
CA TYR A 156 34.75 -9.72 1.98
C TYR A 156 34.81 -11.02 2.80
N LYS A 157 35.11 -10.87 4.09
CA LYS A 157 35.32 -11.97 5.01
C LYS A 157 34.07 -12.26 5.84
N ASN A 158 34.05 -13.44 6.45
CA ASN A 158 32.99 -13.87 7.35
C ASN A 158 31.59 -13.81 6.72
N VAL A 159 31.50 -14.14 5.43
CA VAL A 159 30.25 -14.18 4.66
C VAL A 159 29.49 -15.45 5.03
N LEU A 160 28.23 -15.31 5.41
CA LEU A 160 27.34 -16.43 5.66
C LEU A 160 26.34 -16.57 4.50
N VAL A 161 25.82 -17.75 4.33
CA VAL A 161 24.71 -18.07 3.43
C VAL A 161 23.53 -18.53 4.28
N GLY A 162 22.38 -17.90 4.14
CA GLY A 162 21.22 -18.14 4.98
C GLY A 162 19.97 -17.43 4.48
N GLU A 163 19.11 -17.02 5.37
CA GLU A 163 17.87 -16.31 5.04
C GLU A 163 18.06 -14.80 5.17
N VAL A 164 17.68 -14.03 4.14
CA VAL A 164 17.77 -12.57 4.16
C VAL A 164 16.38 -11.95 4.11
N TRP A 165 16.04 -11.14 5.09
CA TRP A 165 14.76 -10.47 5.19
C TRP A 165 14.91 -8.95 5.24
N LEU A 166 14.05 -8.25 4.50
CA LEU A 166 13.93 -6.79 4.57
C LEU A 166 12.87 -6.42 5.62
N CYS A 167 13.26 -5.62 6.60
CA CYS A 167 12.43 -5.10 7.67
C CYS A 167 12.22 -3.62 7.43
N SER A 168 11.02 -3.20 6.99
CA SER A 168 10.80 -1.83 6.55
C SER A 168 9.48 -1.24 7.06
N GLY A 169 9.33 0.07 6.94
CA GLY A 169 8.15 0.80 7.41
C GLY A 169 8.50 2.14 8.06
N GLN A 170 7.75 2.49 9.11
CA GLN A 170 7.97 3.77 9.80
C GLN A 170 8.43 3.58 11.26
N SER A 171 8.16 4.54 12.13
CA SER A 171 8.71 4.61 13.51
C SER A 171 8.50 3.36 14.35
N ASN A 172 7.40 2.63 14.19
CA ASN A 172 7.16 1.38 14.91
C ASN A 172 8.08 0.23 14.46
N MET A 173 8.53 0.22 13.19
CA MET A 173 9.59 -0.66 12.72
C MET A 173 10.99 -0.13 13.11
N GLU A 174 11.20 1.20 13.07
CA GLU A 174 12.46 1.83 13.49
C GLU A 174 12.72 1.72 15.00
N PHE A 175 11.70 1.42 15.81
CA PHE A 175 11.75 1.38 17.28
C PHE A 175 12.84 0.44 17.79
N MET A 176 13.80 1.00 18.53
CA MET A 176 15.01 0.28 18.94
C MET A 176 14.74 -0.68 20.10
N LEU A 177 15.45 -1.81 20.14
CA LEU A 177 15.34 -2.82 21.20
C LEU A 177 15.57 -2.23 22.60
N LYS A 178 16.49 -1.29 22.74
CA LYS A 178 16.75 -0.60 24.04
C LYS A 178 15.57 0.23 24.57
N GLN A 179 14.56 0.50 23.74
CA GLN A 179 13.34 1.23 24.11
C GLN A 179 12.17 0.27 24.40
N ALA A 180 12.32 -1.00 24.09
CA ALA A 180 11.28 -2.01 24.28
C ALA A 180 11.11 -2.37 25.77
N ALA A 181 9.91 -2.79 26.14
CA ALA A 181 9.58 -3.22 27.50
C ALA A 181 10.51 -4.33 28.04
N THR A 182 11.03 -5.16 27.15
CA THR A 182 11.88 -6.30 27.45
C THR A 182 13.39 -6.00 27.33
N ALA A 183 13.77 -4.73 27.14
CA ALA A 183 15.16 -4.34 26.89
C ALA A 183 16.15 -4.83 27.94
N GLN A 184 15.77 -4.76 29.22
CA GLN A 184 16.65 -5.13 30.33
C GLN A 184 16.93 -6.63 30.39
N THR A 185 16.01 -7.46 29.97
CA THR A 185 16.16 -8.92 29.98
C THR A 185 16.77 -9.43 28.68
N ASP A 186 16.34 -8.91 27.53
CA ASP A 186 16.64 -9.52 26.24
C ASP A 186 17.96 -8.99 25.62
N ILE A 187 18.40 -7.76 25.94
CA ILE A 187 19.66 -7.22 25.42
C ILE A 187 20.88 -7.99 25.94
N PRO A 188 21.03 -8.33 27.22
CA PRO A 188 22.18 -9.09 27.69
C PRO A 188 22.34 -10.46 26.99
N GLU A 189 21.22 -11.06 26.58
CA GLU A 189 21.18 -12.37 25.90
C GLU A 189 21.31 -12.26 24.37
N ALA A 190 21.32 -11.05 23.83
CA ALA A 190 21.32 -10.81 22.37
C ALA A 190 22.70 -11.02 21.74
N ASN A 191 23.22 -12.25 21.82
CA ASN A 191 24.51 -12.63 21.24
C ASN A 191 24.31 -13.89 20.36
N ASP A 192 24.31 -13.69 19.05
CA ASP A 192 24.26 -14.75 18.04
C ASP A 192 25.09 -14.34 16.81
N ASP A 193 26.21 -14.99 16.57
CA ASP A 193 27.10 -14.71 15.46
C ASP A 193 26.55 -15.14 14.10
N LYS A 194 25.45 -15.91 14.07
CA LYS A 194 24.71 -16.28 12.85
C LYS A 194 23.48 -15.42 12.60
N LEU A 195 23.12 -14.51 13.51
CA LEU A 195 22.18 -13.44 13.28
C LEU A 195 22.95 -12.17 12.88
N ARG A 196 22.69 -11.64 11.71
CA ARG A 196 23.43 -10.49 11.15
C ARG A 196 22.47 -9.32 10.87
N LEU A 197 22.96 -8.14 11.18
CA LEU A 197 22.18 -6.91 11.20
C LEU A 197 22.81 -5.90 10.22
N PHE A 198 22.02 -5.40 9.27
CA PHE A 198 22.35 -4.30 8.38
C PHE A 198 21.35 -3.18 8.63
N ASP A 199 21.78 -2.11 9.29
CA ASP A 199 20.90 -1.08 9.85
C ASP A 199 21.04 0.24 9.09
N MET A 200 20.07 0.52 8.21
CA MET A 200 20.03 1.74 7.38
C MET A 200 19.41 2.88 8.19
N LYS A 201 20.24 3.73 8.75
CA LYS A 201 19.80 4.89 9.53
C LYS A 201 19.79 6.17 8.70
N ALA A 202 18.72 6.95 8.84
CA ALA A 202 18.65 8.29 8.31
C ALA A 202 19.76 9.20 8.88
N ARG A 203 20.32 10.07 8.05
CA ARG A 203 21.28 11.11 8.50
C ARG A 203 20.57 12.18 9.32
N TRP A 204 19.38 12.54 8.90
CA TRP A 204 18.55 13.57 9.54
C TRP A 204 17.16 13.02 9.84
N ARG A 205 16.71 13.26 11.06
CA ARG A 205 15.33 12.95 11.45
C ARG A 205 14.41 14.04 10.93
N THR A 206 13.23 13.66 10.49
CA THR A 206 12.16 14.55 10.06
C THR A 206 11.44 15.22 11.27
N ASN A 207 12.22 15.83 12.15
CA ASN A 207 11.67 16.58 13.28
C ASN A 207 11.02 17.90 12.83
N ALA A 208 10.32 18.58 13.74
CA ALA A 208 9.66 19.87 13.46
C ALA A 208 10.66 21.05 13.47
N VAL A 209 11.64 21.00 12.56
CA VAL A 209 12.70 22.01 12.39
C VAL A 209 12.91 22.31 10.91
N ALA A 210 13.26 23.54 10.58
CA ALA A 210 13.70 23.89 9.23
C ALA A 210 15.15 23.41 9.01
N TRP A 211 15.42 22.82 7.84
CA TRP A 211 16.74 22.32 7.49
C TRP A 211 17.60 23.39 6.82
N ASN A 212 18.89 23.31 7.03
CA ASN A 212 19.86 24.19 6.38
C ASN A 212 20.15 23.74 4.93
N ALA A 213 20.82 24.60 4.16
CA ALA A 213 21.11 24.41 2.75
C ALA A 213 21.89 23.10 2.45
N SER A 214 22.82 22.71 3.31
CA SER A 214 23.63 21.50 3.11
C SER A 214 22.79 20.21 3.24
N VAL A 215 21.82 20.19 4.14
CA VAL A 215 20.85 19.08 4.25
C VAL A 215 19.97 19.04 3.02
N LEU A 216 19.42 20.18 2.60
CA LEU A 216 18.54 20.30 1.43
C LEU A 216 19.27 19.86 0.15
N ASP A 217 20.51 20.25 -0.03
CA ASP A 217 21.35 19.83 -1.16
C ASP A 217 21.59 18.32 -1.16
N SER A 218 21.96 17.75 -0.01
CA SER A 218 22.15 16.30 0.14
C SER A 218 20.90 15.49 -0.23
N LEU A 219 19.72 15.99 0.14
CA LEU A 219 18.45 15.32 -0.21
C LEU A 219 18.17 15.36 -1.72
N ASN A 220 18.52 16.45 -2.41
CA ASN A 220 18.40 16.54 -3.86
C ASN A 220 19.28 15.51 -4.60
N HIS A 221 20.36 15.05 -3.97
CA HIS A 221 21.25 14.00 -4.46
C HIS A 221 20.91 12.61 -3.89
N LEU A 222 19.79 12.43 -3.21
CA LEU A 222 19.35 11.18 -2.55
C LEU A 222 20.30 10.66 -1.45
N HIS A 223 21.19 11.51 -0.92
CA HIS A 223 22.16 11.16 0.13
C HIS A 223 21.53 11.18 1.52
N TYR A 224 20.45 10.42 1.71
CA TYR A 224 19.65 10.42 2.93
C TYR A 224 20.16 9.47 4.02
N TYR A 225 20.72 8.33 3.65
CA TYR A 225 21.15 7.31 4.60
C TYR A 225 22.62 7.48 5.00
N LYS A 226 22.93 7.10 6.25
CA LYS A 226 24.30 6.95 6.72
C LYS A 226 24.92 5.72 6.08
N SER A 227 26.23 5.78 5.83
CA SER A 227 26.97 4.57 5.48
C SER A 227 26.87 3.55 6.62
N THR A 228 26.64 2.30 6.28
CA THR A 228 26.49 1.20 7.23
C THR A 228 27.15 -0.06 6.70
N VAL A 229 27.37 -1.03 7.57
CA VAL A 229 27.95 -2.34 7.25
C VAL A 229 27.18 -3.44 7.99
N TRP A 230 27.28 -4.67 7.52
CA TRP A 230 26.78 -5.82 8.23
C TRP A 230 27.52 -6.05 9.54
N LYS A 231 26.78 -6.34 10.61
CA LYS A 231 27.31 -6.60 11.96
C LYS A 231 26.75 -7.88 12.50
N SER A 232 27.56 -8.62 13.29
CA SER A 232 27.04 -9.71 14.11
C SER A 232 26.09 -9.16 15.16
N CYS A 233 25.06 -9.94 15.52
CA CYS A 233 24.19 -9.63 16.62
C CYS A 233 24.96 -9.81 17.94
N THR A 234 25.14 -8.73 18.65
CA THR A 234 25.68 -8.66 20.01
C THR A 234 24.77 -7.77 20.85
N SER A 235 24.89 -7.81 22.16
CA SER A 235 24.12 -6.93 23.04
C SER A 235 24.21 -5.45 22.60
N ALA A 236 25.38 -4.99 22.19
CA ALA A 236 25.59 -3.60 21.75
C ALA A 236 24.91 -3.31 20.39
N THR A 237 25.00 -4.20 19.41
CA THR A 237 24.42 -3.98 18.09
C THR A 237 22.89 -4.18 18.10
N ALA A 238 22.39 -5.16 18.84
CA ALA A 238 20.97 -5.42 19.01
C ALA A 238 20.26 -4.27 19.74
N ALA A 239 20.87 -3.70 20.77
CA ALA A 239 20.27 -2.58 21.53
C ALA A 239 19.85 -1.40 20.67
N SER A 240 20.59 -1.11 19.61
CA SER A 240 20.31 0.01 18.68
C SER A 240 19.54 -0.40 17.41
N PHE A 241 19.27 -1.68 17.23
CA PHE A 241 18.56 -2.22 16.09
C PHE A 241 17.03 -2.24 16.32
N SER A 242 16.24 -2.44 15.26
CA SER A 242 14.78 -2.61 15.35
C SER A 242 14.41 -3.75 16.29
N ALA A 243 13.57 -3.46 17.30
CA ALA A 243 13.07 -4.48 18.22
C ALA A 243 12.21 -5.54 17.49
N VAL A 244 11.31 -5.08 16.62
CA VAL A 244 10.44 -5.99 15.83
C VAL A 244 11.27 -6.89 14.93
N ALA A 245 12.23 -6.32 14.20
CA ALA A 245 13.12 -7.11 13.34
C ALA A 245 14.00 -8.07 14.14
N TYR A 246 14.51 -7.65 15.30
CA TYR A 246 15.31 -8.52 16.19
C TYR A 246 14.52 -9.76 16.64
N TYR A 247 13.30 -9.59 17.18
CA TYR A 247 12.49 -10.72 17.64
C TYR A 247 12.05 -11.63 16.49
N PHE A 248 11.73 -11.05 15.34
CA PHE A 248 11.46 -11.83 14.13
C PHE A 248 12.68 -12.68 13.73
N GLY A 249 13.85 -12.06 13.61
CA GLY A 249 15.07 -12.74 13.20
C GLY A 249 15.52 -13.79 14.20
N LYS A 250 15.41 -13.51 15.52
CA LYS A 250 15.72 -14.46 16.58
C LYS A 250 14.83 -15.70 16.48
N MET A 251 13.52 -15.52 16.31
CA MET A 251 12.60 -16.65 16.12
C MET A 251 12.97 -17.51 14.91
N LEU A 252 13.30 -16.89 13.78
CA LEU A 252 13.74 -17.63 12.59
C LEU A 252 15.06 -18.37 12.84
N ARG A 253 16.01 -17.73 13.54
CA ARG A 253 17.27 -18.37 13.93
C ARG A 253 17.06 -19.62 14.78
N ASP A 254 16.22 -19.47 15.81
CA ASP A 254 15.94 -20.55 16.76
C ASP A 254 15.20 -21.71 16.07
N SER A 255 14.28 -21.41 15.14
CA SER A 255 13.45 -22.43 14.49
C SER A 255 14.15 -23.12 13.30
N LEU A 256 14.88 -22.37 12.48
CA LEU A 256 15.47 -22.90 11.23
C LEU A 256 16.89 -23.41 11.42
N ASN A 257 17.57 -22.97 12.46
CA ASN A 257 18.99 -23.25 12.74
C ASN A 257 19.95 -22.94 11.58
N VAL A 258 19.63 -21.92 10.77
CA VAL A 258 20.47 -21.42 9.67
C VAL A 258 20.86 -19.95 9.92
N PRO A 259 21.90 -19.39 9.29
CA PRO A 259 22.18 -17.97 9.37
C PRO A 259 20.97 -17.12 8.93
N VAL A 260 20.76 -15.99 9.61
CA VAL A 260 19.70 -15.02 9.26
C VAL A 260 20.30 -13.63 9.16
N GLY A 261 20.06 -12.96 8.05
CA GLY A 261 20.41 -11.57 7.79
C GLY A 261 19.17 -10.69 7.77
N LEU A 262 19.20 -9.63 8.56
CA LEU A 262 18.13 -8.64 8.65
C LEU A 262 18.61 -7.30 8.10
N ILE A 263 17.98 -6.81 7.04
CA ILE A 263 18.18 -5.46 6.51
C ILE A 263 17.06 -4.60 7.08
N CYS A 264 17.38 -3.67 7.98
CA CYS A 264 16.41 -2.74 8.52
C CYS A 264 16.50 -1.41 7.76
N ASN A 265 15.40 -1.03 7.10
CA ASN A 265 15.24 0.25 6.41
C ASN A 265 13.88 0.84 6.78
N ALA A 266 13.83 1.60 7.85
CA ALA A 266 12.61 2.21 8.38
C ALA A 266 12.83 3.69 8.69
N VAL A 267 11.82 4.52 8.39
CA VAL A 267 11.90 5.99 8.57
C VAL A 267 10.67 6.50 9.30
N GLY A 268 10.87 7.04 10.49
CA GLY A 268 9.78 7.55 11.33
C GLY A 268 8.92 8.58 10.62
N GLY A 269 7.60 8.39 10.69
CA GLY A 269 6.61 9.29 10.09
C GLY A 269 6.45 9.20 8.59
N SER A 270 7.16 8.31 7.89
CA SER A 270 7.07 8.19 6.44
C SER A 270 5.71 7.63 5.99
N PRO A 271 5.07 8.22 4.98
CA PRO A 271 3.85 7.69 4.40
C PRO A 271 4.16 6.59 3.37
N THR A 272 3.17 5.76 3.04
CA THR A 272 3.31 4.60 2.14
C THR A 272 3.83 5.00 0.75
N GLU A 273 3.33 6.08 0.19
CA GLU A 273 3.68 6.58 -1.15
C GLU A 273 5.16 6.94 -1.31
N ALA A 274 5.84 7.27 -0.22
CA ALA A 274 7.28 7.54 -0.26
C ALA A 274 8.13 6.31 -0.60
N TRP A 275 7.57 5.10 -0.43
CA TRP A 275 8.23 3.81 -0.60
C TRP A 275 7.89 3.10 -1.93
N ILE A 276 7.12 3.72 -2.80
CA ILE A 276 6.69 3.16 -4.09
C ILE A 276 7.54 3.75 -5.21
N ASP A 277 7.92 2.94 -6.20
CA ASP A 277 8.67 3.45 -7.35
C ASP A 277 7.85 4.43 -8.18
N ARG A 278 8.55 5.37 -8.83
CA ARG A 278 7.93 6.46 -9.58
C ARG A 278 7.13 5.97 -10.77
N HIS A 279 7.61 4.96 -11.49
CA HIS A 279 6.90 4.42 -12.65
C HIS A 279 5.56 3.83 -12.25
N THR A 280 5.51 3.09 -11.14
CA THR A 280 4.25 2.53 -10.61
C THR A 280 3.27 3.65 -10.25
N LEU A 281 3.70 4.71 -9.54
CA LEU A 281 2.81 5.82 -9.21
C LEU A 281 2.40 6.65 -10.45
N ASP A 282 3.31 6.91 -11.39
CA ASP A 282 2.99 7.61 -12.64
C ASP A 282 1.92 6.88 -13.46
N CYS A 283 1.94 5.55 -13.47
CA CYS A 283 0.99 4.75 -14.23
C CYS A 283 -0.34 4.53 -13.52
N GLU A 284 -0.30 4.30 -12.20
CA GLU A 284 -1.44 3.77 -11.46
C GLU A 284 -2.10 4.80 -10.53
N PHE A 285 -1.35 5.81 -10.06
CA PHE A 285 -1.86 6.84 -9.16
C PHE A 285 -1.14 8.18 -9.37
N PRO A 286 -1.16 8.76 -10.59
CA PRO A 286 -0.42 9.99 -10.90
C PRO A 286 -0.84 11.19 -10.05
N ASP A 287 -2.10 11.26 -9.62
CA ASP A 287 -2.61 12.38 -8.83
C ASP A 287 -1.83 12.59 -7.53
N ILE A 288 -1.27 11.53 -6.91
CA ILE A 288 -0.53 11.66 -5.66
C ILE A 288 0.83 12.35 -5.84
N LEU A 289 1.36 12.37 -7.06
CA LEU A 289 2.64 12.99 -7.39
C LEU A 289 2.54 14.51 -7.59
N TYR A 290 1.33 14.99 -7.93
CA TYR A 290 1.12 16.38 -8.26
C TYR A 290 1.06 17.26 -7.01
N ASP A 291 1.90 18.30 -6.95
CA ASP A 291 1.98 19.31 -5.84
C ASP A 291 1.81 18.68 -4.45
N TRP A 292 2.58 17.63 -4.20
CA TRP A 292 2.40 16.71 -3.08
C TRP A 292 2.35 17.41 -1.70
N THR A 293 2.98 18.56 -1.54
CA THR A 293 2.94 19.35 -0.30
C THR A 293 1.59 20.01 -0.03
N LYS A 294 0.69 20.04 -1.03
CA LYS A 294 -0.69 20.55 -0.91
C LYS A 294 -1.74 19.50 -1.21
N ASN A 295 -1.33 18.31 -1.57
CA ASN A 295 -2.19 17.23 -2.02
C ASN A 295 -2.91 16.54 -0.85
N ASP A 296 -4.23 16.49 -0.86
CA ASP A 296 -5.06 15.93 0.23
C ASP A 296 -5.03 14.39 0.30
N PHE A 297 -4.48 13.69 -0.69
CA PHE A 297 -4.16 12.27 -0.57
C PHE A 297 -3.05 12.01 0.46
N ILE A 298 -2.25 13.03 0.78
CA ILE A 298 -1.17 12.96 1.77
C ILE A 298 -1.63 13.64 3.06
N GLN A 299 -1.41 12.97 4.17
CA GLN A 299 -1.88 13.42 5.48
C GLN A 299 -1.37 14.82 5.84
N ASP A 300 -2.24 15.66 6.39
CA ASP A 300 -1.98 17.09 6.63
C ASP A 300 -0.72 17.33 7.49
N TRP A 301 -0.53 16.57 8.58
CA TRP A 301 0.65 16.73 9.42
C TRP A 301 1.95 16.36 8.70
N VAL A 302 1.90 15.39 7.75
CA VAL A 302 3.04 14.98 6.91
C VAL A 302 3.45 16.13 6.00
N ARG A 303 2.46 16.74 5.32
CA ARG A 303 2.65 17.92 4.46
C ARG A 303 3.21 19.10 5.24
N LYS A 304 2.61 19.44 6.39
CA LYS A 304 3.05 20.54 7.26
C LYS A 304 4.47 20.32 7.79
N ARG A 305 4.81 19.09 8.17
CA ARG A 305 6.15 18.73 8.61
C ARG A 305 7.16 18.92 7.50
N ALA A 306 6.86 18.41 6.31
CA ALA A 306 7.72 18.56 5.15
C ALA A 306 7.89 20.03 4.74
N ALA A 307 6.81 20.80 4.67
CA ALA A 307 6.86 22.23 4.37
C ALA A 307 7.77 23.01 5.37
N LEU A 308 7.70 22.66 6.65
CA LEU A 308 8.58 23.24 7.65
C LEU A 308 10.05 22.85 7.43
N ASN A 309 10.31 21.57 7.17
CA ASN A 309 11.69 21.09 6.93
C ASN A 309 12.35 21.78 5.73
N ILE A 310 11.60 21.99 4.63
CA ILE A 310 12.12 22.62 3.40
C ILE A 310 11.93 24.13 3.33
N LYS A 311 11.49 24.79 4.41
CA LYS A 311 11.11 26.22 4.44
C LYS A 311 12.15 27.15 3.81
N HIS A 312 13.44 26.83 3.93
CA HIS A 312 14.54 27.65 3.40
C HIS A 312 15.02 27.25 2.01
N SER A 313 14.34 26.28 1.36
CA SER A 313 14.69 25.90 -0.01
C SER A 313 14.22 26.95 -1.00
N THR A 314 15.10 27.33 -1.93
CA THR A 314 14.76 28.10 -3.13
C THR A 314 14.46 27.20 -4.34
N ASN A 315 14.77 25.90 -4.22
CA ASN A 315 14.50 24.91 -5.25
C ASN A 315 13.01 24.51 -5.23
N LYS A 316 12.27 24.82 -6.29
CA LYS A 316 10.85 24.41 -6.43
C LYS A 316 10.65 22.89 -6.45
N GLN A 317 11.66 22.12 -6.80
CA GLN A 317 11.67 20.66 -6.85
C GLN A 317 12.49 20.08 -5.69
N GLN A 318 12.47 20.72 -4.54
CA GLN A 318 13.20 20.27 -3.36
C GLN A 318 12.72 18.88 -2.95
N ARG A 319 13.65 17.94 -2.87
CA ARG A 319 13.39 16.56 -2.43
C ARG A 319 13.22 16.49 -0.92
N HIS A 320 12.38 15.54 -0.48
CA HIS A 320 12.09 15.33 0.95
C HIS A 320 11.80 13.85 1.25
N PRO A 321 12.20 13.28 2.41
CA PRO A 321 11.94 11.88 2.74
C PRO A 321 10.46 11.47 2.76
N TYR A 322 9.54 12.41 2.94
CA TYR A 322 8.10 12.14 2.89
C TYR A 322 7.48 12.37 1.50
N GLU A 323 8.27 12.85 0.54
CA GLU A 323 7.86 12.98 -0.85
C GLU A 323 7.54 11.60 -1.44
N PRO A 324 6.47 11.45 -2.23
CA PRO A 324 6.25 10.22 -2.99
C PRO A 324 7.49 9.76 -3.73
N CYS A 325 7.80 8.47 -3.70
CA CYS A 325 8.95 7.80 -4.30
C CYS A 325 10.32 8.04 -3.66
N PHE A 326 10.50 9.03 -2.77
CA PHE A 326 11.83 9.40 -2.29
C PHE A 326 12.55 8.27 -1.56
N LEU A 327 11.87 7.59 -0.63
CA LEU A 327 12.47 6.50 0.15
C LEU A 327 12.67 5.25 -0.69
N PHE A 328 11.85 5.06 -1.72
CA PHE A 328 12.12 4.04 -2.71
C PHE A 328 13.42 4.33 -3.47
N GLU A 329 13.55 5.53 -4.03
CA GLU A 329 14.70 5.92 -4.86
C GLU A 329 16.01 5.95 -4.06
N SER A 330 15.97 6.46 -2.82
CA SER A 330 17.16 6.60 -1.96
C SER A 330 17.53 5.34 -1.17
N GLY A 331 16.55 4.49 -0.83
CA GLY A 331 16.75 3.41 0.13
C GLY A 331 16.34 2.02 -0.34
N ILE A 332 15.34 1.88 -1.21
CA ILE A 332 14.86 0.57 -1.69
C ILE A 332 15.53 0.17 -3.00
N LEU A 333 15.59 1.07 -3.97
CA LEU A 333 16.20 0.81 -5.28
C LEU A 333 17.66 0.30 -5.17
N PRO A 334 18.51 0.84 -4.29
CA PRO A 334 19.87 0.29 -4.09
C PRO A 334 19.89 -1.15 -3.59
N LEU A 335 18.84 -1.59 -2.87
CA LEU A 335 18.69 -2.96 -2.34
C LEU A 335 18.14 -3.95 -3.36
N SER A 336 17.42 -3.48 -4.40
CA SER A 336 16.57 -4.32 -5.27
C SER A 336 17.31 -5.42 -6.03
N LYS A 337 18.62 -5.38 -6.10
CA LYS A 337 19.46 -6.43 -6.73
C LYS A 337 20.05 -7.42 -5.72
N TYR A 338 19.79 -7.23 -4.44
CA TYR A 338 20.20 -8.16 -3.39
C TYR A 338 19.06 -9.15 -3.11
N PRO A 339 19.27 -10.47 -3.33
CA PRO A 339 18.18 -11.43 -3.18
C PRO A 339 17.64 -11.47 -1.75
N LEU A 340 16.32 -11.51 -1.63
CA LEU A 340 15.60 -11.57 -0.36
C LEU A 340 14.72 -12.81 -0.30
N LYS A 341 14.48 -13.31 0.91
CA LYS A 341 13.46 -14.33 1.19
C LYS A 341 12.07 -13.73 1.30
N GLY A 342 11.98 -12.53 1.88
CA GLY A 342 10.71 -11.84 2.07
C GLY A 342 10.86 -10.48 2.76
N VAL A 343 9.73 -9.85 3.01
CA VAL A 343 9.61 -8.54 3.64
C VAL A 343 8.74 -8.63 4.89
N ILE A 344 9.13 -7.95 5.96
CA ILE A 344 8.26 -7.59 7.06
C ILE A 344 8.05 -6.08 7.10
N TRP A 345 6.79 -5.65 7.26
CA TRP A 345 6.38 -4.26 7.11
C TRP A 345 5.56 -3.75 8.30
N TYR A 346 5.95 -2.62 8.89
CA TYR A 346 5.17 -1.98 9.94
C TYR A 346 5.02 -0.48 9.66
N GLN A 347 3.89 -0.12 9.07
CA GLN A 347 3.57 1.24 8.68
C GLN A 347 2.05 1.37 8.51
N GLY A 348 1.53 2.58 8.55
CA GLY A 348 0.14 2.90 8.28
C GLY A 348 -0.31 4.17 8.99
N GLU A 349 0.33 4.53 10.12
CA GLU A 349 -0.05 5.65 10.98
C GLU A 349 -0.07 6.99 10.22
N SER A 350 0.76 7.12 9.20
CA SER A 350 0.84 8.31 8.35
C SER A 350 -0.16 8.32 7.18
N ASN A 351 -1.03 7.31 7.08
CA ASN A 351 -2.02 7.17 5.99
C ASN A 351 -3.45 6.97 6.53
N THR A 352 -3.68 7.02 7.85
CA THR A 352 -4.99 6.68 8.47
C THR A 352 -6.13 7.64 8.14
N HIS A 353 -5.83 8.82 7.59
CA HIS A 353 -6.82 9.82 7.20
C HIS A 353 -7.64 9.42 5.96
N ASN A 354 -7.10 8.54 5.11
CA ASN A 354 -7.72 8.10 3.87
C ASN A 354 -7.43 6.61 3.61
N LYS A 355 -8.32 5.75 4.12
CA LYS A 355 -8.17 4.29 4.02
C LYS A 355 -8.30 3.78 2.58
N GLU A 356 -9.15 4.42 1.77
CA GLU A 356 -9.36 4.04 0.36
C GLU A 356 -8.09 4.29 -0.46
N ALA A 357 -7.47 5.46 -0.31
CA ALA A 357 -6.18 5.74 -0.94
C ALA A 357 -5.10 4.77 -0.44
N HIS A 358 -5.09 4.44 0.86
CA HIS A 358 -4.14 3.50 1.41
C HIS A 358 -4.32 2.08 0.87
N GLU A 359 -5.55 1.61 0.70
CA GLU A 359 -5.83 0.29 0.09
C GLU A 359 -5.18 0.17 -1.30
N LYS A 360 -5.28 1.22 -2.10
CA LYS A 360 -4.61 1.30 -3.40
C LYS A 360 -3.10 1.38 -3.27
N LEU A 361 -2.59 2.28 -2.44
CA LEU A 361 -1.15 2.49 -2.23
C LEU A 361 -0.45 1.26 -1.68
N PHE A 362 -1.07 0.54 -0.74
CA PHE A 362 -0.45 -0.65 -0.16
C PHE A 362 -0.32 -1.78 -1.18
N LYS A 363 -1.32 -1.96 -2.04
CA LYS A 363 -1.22 -2.88 -3.17
C LYS A 363 -0.10 -2.48 -4.12
N LEU A 364 -0.05 -1.20 -4.51
CA LEU A 364 0.99 -0.66 -5.40
C LEU A 364 2.39 -0.78 -4.79
N LEU A 365 2.54 -0.60 -3.48
CA LEU A 365 3.80 -0.82 -2.76
C LEU A 365 4.31 -2.25 -2.96
N ILE A 366 3.47 -3.23 -2.74
CA ILE A 366 3.82 -4.65 -2.85
C ILE A 366 4.13 -5.01 -4.30
N ASP A 367 3.29 -4.57 -5.24
CA ASP A 367 3.48 -4.82 -6.68
C ASP A 367 4.78 -4.17 -7.19
N SER A 368 5.06 -2.93 -6.78
CA SER A 368 6.30 -2.20 -7.06
C SER A 368 7.53 -2.98 -6.59
N TRP A 369 7.54 -3.42 -5.33
CA TRP A 369 8.69 -4.15 -4.78
C TRP A 369 8.85 -5.51 -5.44
N ARG A 370 7.78 -6.28 -5.63
CA ARG A 370 7.81 -7.57 -6.34
C ARG A 370 8.37 -7.43 -7.75
N SER A 371 7.99 -6.38 -8.47
CA SER A 371 8.49 -6.08 -9.82
C SER A 371 9.98 -5.74 -9.80
N ASN A 372 10.42 -4.88 -8.88
CA ASN A 372 11.81 -4.42 -8.80
C ASN A 372 12.79 -5.52 -8.33
N TRP A 373 12.33 -6.46 -7.50
CA TRP A 373 13.09 -7.67 -7.14
C TRP A 373 12.99 -8.80 -8.16
N GLU A 374 12.15 -8.66 -9.19
CA GLU A 374 11.85 -9.73 -10.16
C GLU A 374 11.31 -11.00 -9.47
N GLN A 375 10.57 -10.82 -8.36
CA GLN A 375 10.01 -11.87 -7.52
C GLN A 375 8.49 -11.66 -7.33
N PRO A 376 7.63 -12.11 -8.26
CA PRO A 376 6.19 -11.84 -8.23
C PRO A 376 5.48 -12.44 -7.00
N ASN A 377 6.09 -13.44 -6.39
CA ASN A 377 5.58 -14.11 -5.19
C ASN A 377 6.39 -13.78 -3.92
N LEU A 378 7.16 -12.69 -3.88
CA LEU A 378 7.90 -12.28 -2.70
C LEU A 378 6.95 -12.21 -1.49
N PRO A 379 7.17 -13.00 -0.41
CA PRO A 379 6.35 -12.95 0.81
C PRO A 379 6.39 -11.55 1.43
N PHE A 380 5.20 -11.05 1.83
CA PHE A 380 5.07 -9.74 2.42
C PHE A 380 4.18 -9.80 3.66
N TYR A 381 4.80 -9.80 4.85
CA TYR A 381 4.10 -9.89 6.12
C TYR A 381 4.04 -8.51 6.78
N TYR A 382 2.86 -8.09 7.22
CA TYR A 382 2.68 -6.74 7.73
C TYR A 382 1.91 -6.70 9.05
N VAL A 383 2.10 -5.60 9.77
CA VAL A 383 1.47 -5.38 11.07
C VAL A 383 0.24 -4.51 10.89
N GLN A 384 -0.92 -5.01 11.34
CA GLN A 384 -2.11 -4.21 11.55
C GLN A 384 -1.82 -3.18 12.65
N LEU A 385 -2.23 -1.92 12.48
CA LEU A 385 -1.98 -0.89 13.46
C LEU A 385 -2.52 -1.27 14.85
N SER A 386 -1.77 -0.93 15.89
CA SER A 386 -2.19 -1.07 17.29
C SER A 386 -3.41 -0.21 17.61
N SER A 387 -4.01 -0.42 18.78
CA SER A 387 -5.10 0.44 19.24
C SER A 387 -4.58 1.73 19.87
N ILE A 388 -5.22 2.85 19.55
CA ILE A 388 -4.98 4.19 20.10
C ILE A 388 -6.26 5.00 19.96
N ASP A 389 -6.50 5.97 20.83
CA ASP A 389 -7.72 6.76 20.79
C ASP A 389 -7.71 7.83 19.68
N ARG A 390 -7.87 7.34 18.43
CA ARG A 390 -7.99 8.16 17.21
C ARG A 390 -9.11 7.64 16.31
N PRO A 391 -10.10 8.47 15.92
CA PRO A 391 -11.32 8.02 15.23
C PRO A 391 -11.09 7.22 13.92
N SER A 392 -10.07 7.56 13.15
CA SER A 392 -9.77 6.89 11.86
C SER A 392 -9.20 5.47 12.01
N TRP A 393 -8.74 5.11 13.20
CA TRP A 393 -7.96 3.89 13.44
C TRP A 393 -8.73 2.60 13.19
N THR A 394 -9.98 2.52 13.61
CA THR A 394 -10.82 1.33 13.45
C THR A 394 -11.07 0.98 11.99
N TRP A 395 -11.43 1.98 11.20
CA TRP A 395 -11.64 1.84 9.77
C TRP A 395 -10.36 1.39 9.06
N PHE A 396 -9.22 1.94 9.47
CA PHE A 396 -7.92 1.59 8.90
C PHE A 396 -7.49 0.17 9.26
N ARG A 397 -7.69 -0.28 10.50
CA ARG A 397 -7.41 -1.67 10.92
C ARG A 397 -8.24 -2.68 10.12
N ASP A 398 -9.54 -2.42 9.93
CA ASP A 398 -10.38 -3.30 9.11
C ASP A 398 -9.97 -3.29 7.63
N SER A 399 -9.57 -2.15 7.10
CA SER A 399 -9.01 -2.03 5.76
C SER A 399 -7.74 -2.91 5.61
N GLN A 400 -6.80 -2.83 6.55
CA GLN A 400 -5.61 -3.69 6.56
C GLN A 400 -5.98 -5.19 6.58
N ARG A 401 -6.98 -5.60 7.38
CA ARG A 401 -7.48 -6.99 7.39
C ARG A 401 -8.03 -7.43 6.03
N ARG A 402 -8.79 -6.57 5.35
CA ARG A 402 -9.37 -6.88 4.03
C ARG A 402 -8.32 -6.99 2.94
N LEU A 403 -7.26 -6.17 3.00
CA LEU A 403 -6.13 -6.20 2.06
C LEU A 403 -5.44 -7.56 2.01
N MET A 404 -5.33 -8.28 3.12
CA MET A 404 -4.75 -9.62 3.15
C MET A 404 -5.48 -10.62 2.22
N LYS A 405 -6.80 -10.48 2.05
CA LYS A 405 -7.58 -11.33 1.14
C LYS A 405 -7.40 -10.95 -0.33
N SER A 406 -7.10 -9.69 -0.61
CA SER A 406 -6.99 -9.15 -1.98
C SER A 406 -5.58 -9.22 -2.56
N ILE A 407 -4.54 -9.36 -1.72
CA ILE A 407 -3.15 -9.39 -2.16
C ILE A 407 -2.56 -10.77 -1.84
N PRO A 408 -2.24 -11.59 -2.84
CA PRO A 408 -1.73 -12.94 -2.61
C PRO A 408 -0.35 -12.92 -1.94
N ASN A 409 -0.03 -14.01 -1.23
CA ASN A 409 1.23 -14.22 -0.52
C ASN A 409 1.56 -13.10 0.48
N THR A 410 0.53 -12.65 1.21
CA THR A 410 0.64 -11.72 2.34
C THR A 410 0.15 -12.38 3.62
N GLY A 411 0.53 -11.81 4.76
CA GLY A 411 0.06 -12.20 6.08
C GLY A 411 0.01 -10.98 7.00
N MET A 412 -0.99 -10.91 7.86
CA MET A 412 -1.21 -9.77 8.74
C MET A 412 -1.09 -10.16 10.22
N VAL A 413 -0.28 -9.44 10.95
CA VAL A 413 -0.14 -9.57 12.40
C VAL A 413 -1.08 -8.60 13.10
N VAL A 414 -1.90 -9.10 14.02
CA VAL A 414 -2.72 -8.27 14.90
C VAL A 414 -1.84 -7.67 15.99
N SER A 415 -1.99 -6.37 16.26
CA SER A 415 -1.26 -5.64 17.31
C SER A 415 -2.16 -4.75 18.18
N SER A 416 -3.49 -4.82 18.00
CA SER A 416 -4.43 -4.01 18.76
C SER A 416 -4.41 -4.28 20.26
N ASP A 417 -4.03 -5.51 20.68
CA ASP A 417 -3.84 -5.92 22.08
C ASP A 417 -2.59 -5.33 22.75
N GLN A 418 -1.66 -4.77 21.95
CA GLN A 418 -0.42 -4.15 22.43
C GLN A 418 -0.48 -2.62 22.45
N GLY A 419 -1.63 -2.03 22.10
CA GLY A 419 -1.77 -0.59 21.97
C GLY A 419 -1.78 0.16 23.30
N ASP A 420 -1.57 1.47 23.19
CA ASP A 420 -1.71 2.46 24.26
C ASP A 420 -2.72 3.52 23.84
N SER A 421 -3.49 4.09 24.80
CA SER A 421 -4.53 5.07 24.49
C SER A 421 -3.98 6.40 23.99
N LEU A 422 -2.78 6.77 24.38
CA LEU A 422 -2.16 8.07 24.13
C LEU A 422 -0.92 7.98 23.23
N ASP A 423 -0.12 6.90 23.35
CA ASP A 423 1.12 6.74 22.59
C ASP A 423 0.92 5.82 21.38
N VAL A 424 1.31 6.31 20.23
CA VAL A 424 1.31 5.58 18.96
C VAL A 424 2.42 4.52 18.87
N HIS A 425 3.34 4.52 19.85
CA HIS A 425 4.49 3.61 19.91
C HIS A 425 4.39 2.63 21.08
N PRO A 426 3.55 1.58 21.02
CA PRO A 426 3.52 0.59 22.09
C PRO A 426 4.91 -0.02 22.30
N ILE A 427 5.35 -0.05 23.55
CA ILE A 427 6.72 -0.47 23.90
C ILE A 427 6.92 -1.99 23.88
N ASN A 428 5.84 -2.78 23.96
CA ASN A 428 5.93 -4.24 23.90
C ASN A 428 6.03 -4.73 22.45
N LYS A 429 7.25 -4.79 21.91
CA LYS A 429 7.55 -5.18 20.53
C LYS A 429 7.76 -6.68 20.33
N LYS A 430 8.04 -7.43 21.40
CA LYS A 430 8.35 -8.87 21.33
C LYS A 430 7.22 -9.68 20.68
N PRO A 431 5.95 -9.59 21.13
CA PRO A 431 4.87 -10.34 20.51
C PRO A 431 4.68 -10.01 19.03
N ILE A 432 4.98 -8.77 18.62
CA ILE A 432 4.82 -8.35 17.23
C ILE A 432 5.87 -9.03 16.34
N GLY A 433 7.13 -9.03 16.74
CA GLY A 433 8.20 -9.72 16.02
C GLY A 433 7.97 -11.23 15.94
N GLU A 434 7.55 -11.84 17.05
CA GLU A 434 7.23 -13.27 17.12
C GLU A 434 6.05 -13.66 16.22
N ARG A 435 4.96 -12.87 16.23
CA ARG A 435 3.80 -13.09 15.34
C ARG A 435 4.16 -12.99 13.86
N LEU A 436 5.07 -12.08 13.48
CA LEU A 436 5.61 -12.03 12.12
C LEU A 436 6.42 -13.31 11.81
N GLY A 437 7.16 -13.82 12.79
CA GLY A 437 7.87 -15.10 12.70
C GLY A 437 6.93 -16.29 12.49
N TYR A 438 5.78 -16.33 13.14
CA TYR A 438 4.78 -17.40 12.93
C TYR A 438 4.27 -17.42 11.49
N TRP A 439 3.99 -16.25 10.89
CA TRP A 439 3.63 -16.17 9.48
C TRP A 439 4.73 -16.71 8.55
N ALA A 440 5.97 -16.31 8.81
CA ALA A 440 7.11 -16.79 8.01
C ALA A 440 7.31 -18.31 8.18
N LEU A 441 7.30 -18.82 9.40
CA LEU A 441 7.44 -20.26 9.66
C LEU A 441 6.36 -21.08 8.97
N ASN A 442 5.09 -20.67 9.12
CA ASN A 442 3.98 -21.41 8.50
C ASN A 442 3.99 -21.27 6.95
N ARG A 443 3.98 -20.03 6.41
CA ARG A 443 3.73 -19.81 4.99
C ARG A 443 4.97 -19.85 4.10
N THR A 444 6.13 -19.43 4.62
CA THR A 444 7.38 -19.41 3.84
C THR A 444 8.19 -20.68 4.04
N TYR A 445 8.18 -21.25 5.24
CA TYR A 445 9.02 -22.40 5.60
C TYR A 445 8.25 -23.72 5.79
N GLY A 446 6.92 -23.70 5.65
CA GLY A 446 6.09 -24.93 5.65
C GLY A 446 5.90 -25.59 7.01
N TYR A 447 6.05 -24.87 8.13
CA TYR A 447 5.78 -25.38 9.48
C TYR A 447 4.27 -25.38 9.72
N GLU A 448 3.55 -26.36 9.18
CA GLU A 448 2.09 -26.42 9.22
C GLU A 448 1.50 -26.50 10.65
N ASN A 449 2.26 -27.01 11.61
CA ASN A 449 1.87 -27.06 13.02
C ASN A 449 1.98 -25.71 13.74
N VAL A 450 2.60 -24.70 13.15
CA VAL A 450 2.64 -23.33 13.69
C VAL A 450 1.44 -22.55 13.19
N LEU A 451 0.53 -22.12 14.08
CA LEU A 451 -0.57 -21.22 13.69
C LEU A 451 -0.04 -19.83 13.37
N PRO A 452 -0.27 -19.31 12.17
CA PRO A 452 0.34 -18.06 11.76
C PRO A 452 -0.34 -16.81 12.35
N SER A 453 -1.61 -16.93 12.79
CA SER A 453 -2.42 -15.79 13.24
C SER A 453 -3.35 -16.16 14.39
N GLY A 454 -3.88 -15.13 15.04
CA GLY A 454 -5.11 -15.21 15.81
C GLY A 454 -6.34 -15.30 14.91
N PRO A 455 -7.55 -15.33 15.49
CA PRO A 455 -8.79 -15.44 14.73
C PRO A 455 -8.95 -14.29 13.73
N LEU A 456 -9.08 -14.62 12.44
CA LEU A 456 -9.38 -13.69 11.36
C LEU A 456 -10.80 -13.95 10.86
N PHE A 457 -11.61 -12.89 10.79
CA PHE A 457 -12.98 -12.99 10.32
C PHE A 457 -13.06 -13.72 8.96
N ARG A 458 -13.84 -14.81 8.91
CA ARG A 458 -14.11 -15.59 7.70
C ARG A 458 -15.49 -15.31 7.14
N SER A 459 -16.55 -15.50 7.95
CA SER A 459 -17.94 -15.30 7.56
C SER A 459 -18.83 -14.99 8.75
N ALA A 460 -20.00 -14.39 8.47
CA ALA A 460 -21.06 -14.19 9.45
C ALA A 460 -22.38 -14.63 8.85
N GLU A 461 -23.18 -15.36 9.62
CA GLU A 461 -24.54 -15.76 9.29
C GLU A 461 -25.51 -15.06 10.25
N PHE A 462 -26.46 -14.33 9.70
CA PHE A 462 -27.45 -13.56 10.42
C PHE A 462 -28.76 -14.35 10.45
N ARG A 463 -29.12 -14.92 11.58
CA ARG A 463 -30.34 -15.74 11.75
C ARG A 463 -30.75 -15.82 13.21
N ASP A 464 -32.02 -16.10 13.45
CA ASP A 464 -32.61 -16.39 14.76
C ASP A 464 -32.32 -15.32 15.84
N GLY A 465 -32.31 -14.04 15.44
CA GLY A 465 -32.02 -12.93 16.34
C GLY A 465 -30.57 -12.83 16.82
N ALA A 466 -29.63 -13.55 16.16
CA ALA A 466 -28.24 -13.57 16.48
C ALA A 466 -27.34 -13.50 15.20
N VAL A 467 -26.06 -13.32 15.40
CA VAL A 467 -25.04 -13.41 14.35
C VAL A 467 -24.06 -14.51 14.71
N TYR A 468 -23.92 -15.49 13.83
CA TYR A 468 -22.96 -16.58 13.97
C TYR A 468 -21.70 -16.27 13.19
N VAL A 469 -20.59 -16.10 13.89
CA VAL A 469 -19.31 -15.64 13.30
C VAL A 469 -18.30 -16.76 13.28
N SER A 470 -17.78 -17.07 12.10
CA SER A 470 -16.71 -18.04 11.90
C SER A 470 -15.38 -17.36 11.60
N PHE A 471 -14.28 -17.99 11.99
CA PHE A 471 -12.95 -17.45 11.85
C PHE A 471 -12.00 -18.44 11.17
N ASP A 472 -11.08 -17.92 10.36
CA ASP A 472 -9.85 -18.60 10.03
C ASP A 472 -8.93 -18.55 11.25
N TYR A 473 -8.17 -19.63 11.52
CA TYR A 473 -7.31 -19.77 12.69
C TYR A 473 -8.04 -19.66 14.06
N GLY A 474 -9.33 -19.99 14.06
CA GLY A 474 -10.22 -19.88 15.21
C GLY A 474 -10.25 -21.10 16.15
N ASP A 475 -9.31 -22.03 16.05
CA ASP A 475 -9.29 -23.20 16.92
C ASP A 475 -9.17 -22.82 18.40
N GLY A 476 -10.12 -23.30 19.24
CA GLY A 476 -10.11 -23.06 20.67
C GLY A 476 -10.34 -21.60 21.04
N LEU A 477 -11.35 -20.98 20.43
CA LEU A 477 -11.80 -19.62 20.75
C LEU A 477 -12.07 -19.48 22.25
N ARG A 478 -11.53 -18.44 22.85
CA ARG A 478 -11.72 -18.10 24.27
C ARG A 478 -11.38 -16.64 24.55
N SER A 479 -11.70 -16.16 25.73
CA SER A 479 -11.13 -14.90 26.21
C SER A 479 -9.70 -15.09 26.70
N VAL A 480 -8.86 -14.07 26.56
CA VAL A 480 -7.45 -14.13 27.02
C VAL A 480 -7.33 -14.06 28.54
N ASP A 481 -8.29 -13.42 29.18
CA ASP A 481 -8.30 -13.09 30.62
C ASP A 481 -9.29 -13.93 31.46
N GLY A 482 -10.03 -14.85 30.84
CA GLY A 482 -11.07 -15.64 31.49
C GLY A 482 -12.36 -14.88 31.76
N ALA A 483 -12.42 -13.58 31.49
CA ALA A 483 -13.63 -12.78 31.59
C ALA A 483 -14.58 -13.09 30.40
N PRO A 484 -15.86 -12.67 30.46
CA PRO A 484 -16.75 -12.76 29.30
C PRO A 484 -16.15 -12.09 28.07
N LEU A 485 -16.44 -12.65 26.88
CA LEU A 485 -16.03 -12.05 25.63
C LEU A 485 -16.63 -10.64 25.48
N CYS A 486 -15.83 -9.67 25.12
CA CYS A 486 -16.21 -8.26 25.07
C CYS A 486 -15.89 -7.60 23.72
N ALA A 487 -16.29 -6.32 23.58
CA ALA A 487 -16.07 -5.50 22.39
C ALA A 487 -16.80 -5.99 21.13
N PHE A 488 -17.85 -6.79 21.27
CA PHE A 488 -18.80 -7.10 20.21
C PHE A 488 -19.97 -6.13 20.24
N GLU A 489 -20.39 -5.69 19.07
CA GLU A 489 -21.54 -4.80 18.91
C GLU A 489 -22.37 -5.25 17.70
N VAL A 490 -23.69 -5.17 17.81
CA VAL A 490 -24.65 -5.49 16.74
C VAL A 490 -25.60 -4.32 16.52
N ALA A 491 -26.21 -4.26 15.33
CA ALA A 491 -27.21 -3.25 15.00
C ALA A 491 -28.22 -3.79 13.99
N GLU A 492 -29.46 -3.27 14.02
CA GLU A 492 -30.46 -3.45 12.95
C GLU A 492 -30.22 -2.44 11.82
N GLU A 493 -29.83 -1.21 12.19
CA GLU A 493 -29.48 -0.13 11.26
C GLU A 493 -28.04 0.31 11.43
N GLU A 494 -27.39 0.67 10.33
CA GLU A 494 -26.02 1.14 10.35
C GLU A 494 -25.90 2.43 11.17
N GLY A 495 -24.92 2.48 12.08
CA GLY A 495 -24.68 3.63 12.98
C GLY A 495 -25.27 3.45 14.39
N PHE A 496 -26.29 2.60 14.56
CA PHE A 496 -26.98 2.38 15.85
C PHE A 496 -26.55 1.06 16.51
N TYR A 497 -25.27 0.98 16.84
CA TYR A 497 -24.68 -0.23 17.41
C TYR A 497 -24.86 -0.30 18.92
N GLU A 498 -25.28 -1.46 19.41
CA GLU A 498 -25.34 -1.79 20.84
C GLU A 498 -24.35 -2.91 21.19
N LEU A 499 -23.86 -2.87 22.42
CA LEU A 499 -22.99 -3.93 22.94
C LEU A 499 -23.71 -5.27 22.92
N ALA A 500 -23.03 -6.31 22.52
CA ALA A 500 -23.57 -7.64 22.36
C ALA A 500 -22.88 -8.67 23.24
N THR A 501 -23.63 -9.68 23.67
CA THR A 501 -23.13 -10.88 24.30
C THR A 501 -22.59 -11.82 23.24
N ALA A 502 -21.38 -12.34 23.44
CA ALA A 502 -20.76 -13.33 22.58
C ALA A 502 -20.46 -14.61 23.38
N ILE A 503 -20.86 -15.76 22.84
CA ILE A 503 -20.59 -17.08 23.41
C ILE A 503 -19.99 -17.99 22.34
N VAL A 504 -19.12 -18.90 22.77
CA VAL A 504 -18.53 -19.90 21.88
C VAL A 504 -19.51 -21.08 21.75
N GLU A 505 -19.93 -21.36 20.51
CA GLU A 505 -20.75 -22.52 20.16
C GLU A 505 -20.11 -23.24 18.95
N ASP A 506 -19.81 -24.51 19.05
CA ASP A 506 -19.33 -25.37 17.94
C ASP A 506 -18.20 -24.76 17.10
N ASN A 507 -17.18 -24.19 17.77
CA ASN A 507 -16.03 -23.52 17.15
C ASN A 507 -16.38 -22.24 16.32
N CYS A 508 -17.57 -21.67 16.54
CA CYS A 508 -17.97 -20.34 16.07
C CYS A 508 -18.41 -19.46 17.25
N LEU A 509 -18.66 -18.20 17.01
CA LEU A 509 -19.25 -17.31 18.01
C LEU A 509 -20.71 -17.03 17.66
N LYS A 510 -21.59 -17.24 18.63
CA LYS A 510 -22.95 -16.68 18.61
C LYS A 510 -22.93 -15.34 19.32
N VAL A 511 -23.31 -14.28 18.59
CA VAL A 511 -23.32 -12.90 19.08
C VAL A 511 -24.73 -12.35 19.01
N TYR A 512 -25.26 -11.84 20.10
CA TYR A 512 -26.63 -11.37 20.20
C TYR A 512 -26.79 -10.25 21.22
N ASN A 513 -27.88 -9.50 21.07
CA ASN A 513 -28.35 -8.51 22.05
C ASN A 513 -29.86 -8.71 22.22
N THR A 514 -30.35 -8.73 23.47
CA THR A 514 -31.78 -8.98 23.76
C THR A 514 -32.74 -7.90 23.23
N ASN A 515 -32.25 -6.68 23.02
CA ASN A 515 -33.01 -5.55 22.48
C ASN A 515 -33.04 -5.54 20.96
N ILE A 516 -32.03 -6.15 20.29
CA ILE A 516 -31.88 -6.21 18.85
C ILE A 516 -32.46 -7.53 18.35
N LYS A 517 -33.63 -7.50 17.72
CA LYS A 517 -34.33 -8.72 17.29
C LYS A 517 -33.86 -9.25 15.93
N ASN A 518 -33.47 -8.36 15.03
CA ASN A 518 -33.05 -8.67 13.68
C ASN A 518 -31.70 -8.00 13.35
N PRO A 519 -30.60 -8.46 13.96
CA PRO A 519 -29.29 -7.87 13.71
C PRO A 519 -28.95 -7.97 12.23
N ARG A 520 -28.53 -6.87 11.63
CA ARG A 520 -28.08 -6.76 10.24
C ARG A 520 -26.60 -6.34 10.13
N PHE A 521 -26.04 -5.88 11.22
CA PHE A 521 -24.66 -5.43 11.29
C PHE A 521 -24.00 -6.01 12.53
N ILE A 522 -22.74 -6.35 12.39
CA ILE A 522 -21.86 -6.76 13.48
C ILE A 522 -20.49 -6.12 13.33
N ARG A 523 -19.88 -5.76 14.44
CA ARG A 523 -18.49 -5.34 14.50
C ARG A 523 -17.83 -5.82 15.80
N TYR A 524 -16.50 -5.99 15.74
CA TYR A 524 -15.69 -6.44 16.87
C TYR A 524 -14.42 -5.58 17.00
N GLY A 525 -14.08 -5.22 18.23
CA GLY A 525 -12.92 -4.40 18.55
C GLY A 525 -12.94 -3.06 17.81
N TRP A 526 -14.15 -2.49 17.62
CA TRP A 526 -14.37 -1.32 16.78
C TRP A 526 -14.04 0.00 17.47
N GLN A 527 -13.71 -0.02 18.75
CA GLN A 527 -13.23 1.15 19.46
C GLN A 527 -11.83 1.52 18.95
N PRO A 528 -11.49 2.82 18.75
CA PRO A 528 -10.15 3.26 18.37
C PRO A 528 -9.08 2.69 19.30
N PHE A 529 -9.24 2.88 20.61
CA PHE A 529 -8.54 2.15 21.66
C PHE A 529 -9.44 1.02 22.17
N THR A 530 -9.02 -0.22 22.03
CA THR A 530 -9.83 -1.39 22.36
C THR A 530 -9.15 -2.31 23.38
N ARG A 531 -9.97 -2.95 24.22
CA ARG A 531 -9.60 -4.07 25.12
C ARG A 531 -10.28 -5.38 24.70
N ALA A 532 -10.53 -5.52 23.41
CA ALA A 532 -11.07 -6.74 22.82
C ALA A 532 -10.24 -7.97 23.21
N ASN A 533 -10.90 -9.00 23.78
CA ASN A 533 -10.23 -10.10 24.49
C ASN A 533 -10.34 -11.47 23.82
N LEU A 534 -10.89 -11.55 22.61
CA LEU A 534 -10.99 -12.81 21.88
C LEU A 534 -9.61 -13.30 21.39
N VAL A 535 -9.28 -14.53 21.72
CA VAL A 535 -8.06 -15.22 21.26
C VAL A 535 -8.37 -16.65 20.81
N ASN A 536 -7.44 -17.28 20.10
CA ASN A 536 -7.47 -18.71 19.80
C ASN A 536 -6.71 -19.53 20.88
N LYS A 537 -6.58 -20.84 20.65
CA LYS A 537 -5.86 -21.76 21.56
C LYS A 537 -4.41 -21.35 21.86
N MET A 538 -3.75 -20.65 20.92
CA MET A 538 -2.38 -20.16 21.10
C MET A 538 -2.31 -18.81 21.84
N GLY A 539 -3.45 -18.24 22.23
CA GLY A 539 -3.51 -16.93 22.86
C GLY A 539 -3.26 -15.75 21.90
N LEU A 540 -3.34 -16.00 20.60
CA LEU A 540 -3.18 -14.94 19.59
C LEU A 540 -4.50 -14.20 19.41
N SER A 541 -4.45 -12.87 19.43
CA SER A 541 -5.61 -11.96 19.43
C SER A 541 -6.33 -11.92 18.08
N ALA A 542 -7.66 -11.82 18.14
CA ALA A 542 -8.49 -11.65 16.97
C ALA A 542 -8.37 -10.23 16.38
N SER A 543 -8.45 -10.15 15.05
CA SER A 543 -8.44 -8.88 14.33
C SER A 543 -9.77 -8.14 14.47
N THR A 544 -9.72 -6.81 14.52
CA THR A 544 -10.88 -5.93 14.31
C THR A 544 -11.60 -6.28 13.01
N PHE A 545 -12.93 -6.34 13.03
CA PHE A 545 -13.75 -6.49 11.83
C PHE A 545 -15.09 -5.78 11.94
N ARG A 546 -15.69 -5.50 10.79
CA ARG A 546 -17.05 -5.02 10.62
C ARG A 546 -17.67 -5.69 9.41
N VAL A 547 -18.92 -6.13 9.55
CA VAL A 547 -19.69 -6.80 8.49
C VAL A 547 -21.15 -6.41 8.59
N ALA A 548 -21.81 -6.26 7.44
CA ALA A 548 -23.24 -6.18 7.29
C ALA A 548 -23.78 -7.55 6.84
N ALA A 549 -25.01 -7.88 7.24
CA ALA A 549 -25.76 -8.90 6.55
C ALA A 549 -25.71 -8.56 5.06
N SER A 550 -25.31 -9.50 4.22
CA SER A 550 -25.45 -9.28 2.80
C SER A 550 -26.92 -8.93 2.59
N ALA A 551 -27.23 -7.68 2.24
CA ALA A 551 -28.47 -7.43 1.55
C ALA A 551 -28.51 -8.54 0.48
N ALA A 552 -29.58 -9.32 0.44
CA ALA A 552 -29.77 -10.31 -0.59
C ALA A 552 -29.26 -9.63 -1.85
N CYS A 553 -28.23 -10.16 -2.45
CA CYS A 553 -27.54 -9.51 -3.55
C CYS A 553 -28.66 -9.19 -4.51
N VAL A 554 -29.02 -7.92 -4.66
CA VAL A 554 -29.94 -7.52 -5.71
C VAL A 554 -29.13 -7.81 -6.95
N ILE A 555 -29.26 -9.04 -7.42
CA ILE A 555 -28.75 -9.41 -8.73
C ILE A 555 -29.54 -8.51 -9.65
N ILE A 556 -28.86 -7.48 -10.19
CA ILE A 556 -29.43 -6.69 -11.26
C ILE A 556 -29.39 -7.62 -12.47
N ASP A 557 -30.37 -8.49 -12.55
CA ASP A 557 -30.51 -9.44 -13.65
C ASP A 557 -30.77 -8.73 -14.98
N LYS A 558 -31.22 -7.49 -14.90
CA LYS A 558 -31.55 -6.70 -16.08
C LYS A 558 -31.46 -5.21 -15.79
N VAL A 559 -30.66 -4.53 -16.55
CA VAL A 559 -30.72 -3.06 -16.68
C VAL A 559 -31.59 -2.76 -17.89
N SER A 560 -32.73 -2.11 -17.69
CA SER A 560 -33.60 -1.63 -18.76
C SER A 560 -33.69 -0.10 -18.67
N GLN A 561 -33.84 0.52 -19.84
CA GLN A 561 -34.15 1.94 -19.90
C GLN A 561 -35.46 2.21 -19.19
N MET A 562 -35.46 3.19 -18.27
CA MET A 562 -36.69 3.61 -17.59
C MET A 562 -37.66 4.22 -18.60
N GLN A 563 -38.79 3.61 -18.78
CA GLN A 563 -39.85 4.13 -19.64
C GLN A 563 -40.75 5.11 -18.87
N GLY A 564 -41.35 6.07 -19.57
CA GLY A 564 -42.25 7.03 -18.97
C GLY A 564 -41.57 8.17 -18.21
N PHE A 565 -40.27 8.46 -18.45
CA PHE A 565 -39.62 9.62 -17.86
C PHE A 565 -40.44 10.91 -18.11
N PRO A 566 -40.49 11.88 -17.15
CA PRO A 566 -41.36 13.05 -17.28
C PRO A 566 -41.20 13.78 -18.63
N GLN A 567 -42.32 13.94 -19.36
CA GLN A 567 -42.35 14.53 -20.70
C GLN A 567 -42.82 15.98 -20.71
N GLU A 568 -43.34 16.50 -19.61
CA GLU A 568 -43.92 17.87 -19.49
C GLU A 568 -42.92 18.96 -19.79
N ASN A 569 -41.65 18.72 -19.56
CA ASN A 569 -40.57 19.62 -19.92
C ASN A 569 -39.68 18.96 -20.99
N GLU A 570 -39.81 19.39 -22.24
CA GLU A 570 -39.10 18.79 -23.38
C GLU A 570 -37.58 18.64 -23.16
N ASN A 571 -36.96 19.61 -22.53
CA ASN A 571 -35.52 19.55 -22.25
C ASN A 571 -35.18 18.62 -21.10
N PHE A 572 -36.03 18.51 -20.06
CA PHE A 572 -35.89 17.57 -18.96
C PHE A 572 -36.13 16.12 -19.43
N ALA A 573 -37.07 15.93 -20.34
CA ALA A 573 -37.40 14.65 -20.92
C ALA A 573 -36.24 13.96 -21.67
N LYS A 574 -35.23 14.71 -22.08
CA LYS A 574 -33.98 14.18 -22.64
C LYS A 574 -33.09 13.47 -21.63
N GLY A 575 -33.48 13.45 -20.35
CA GLY A 575 -32.71 12.92 -19.23
C GLY A 575 -31.92 14.00 -18.50
N VAL A 576 -31.76 13.82 -17.21
CA VAL A 576 -30.95 14.69 -16.32
C VAL A 576 -29.92 13.87 -15.59
N SER A 577 -28.76 14.46 -15.36
CA SER A 577 -27.70 13.93 -14.49
C SER A 577 -27.62 14.71 -13.19
N ALA A 578 -26.98 14.11 -12.18
CA ALA A 578 -26.73 14.75 -10.88
C ALA A 578 -27.96 15.34 -10.20
N CYS A 579 -29.15 14.73 -10.40
CA CYS A 579 -30.37 15.09 -9.70
C CYS A 579 -30.36 14.53 -8.28
N TYR A 580 -31.12 15.12 -7.38
CA TYR A 580 -31.47 14.50 -6.12
C TYR A 580 -32.44 13.37 -6.36
N ALA A 581 -32.22 12.20 -5.80
CA ALA A 581 -33.08 11.04 -5.98
C ALA A 581 -33.21 10.25 -4.67
N GLY A 582 -34.35 9.64 -4.46
CA GLY A 582 -34.59 8.81 -3.28
C GLY A 582 -35.95 8.14 -3.33
N ILE A 583 -36.20 7.26 -2.36
CA ILE A 583 -37.47 6.59 -2.16
C ILE A 583 -38.05 7.03 -0.83
N ALA A 584 -39.29 7.52 -0.85
CA ALA A 584 -40.04 7.89 0.36
C ALA A 584 -41.51 7.52 0.19
N ALA A 585 -42.14 7.02 1.24
CA ALA A 585 -43.53 6.60 1.24
C ALA A 585 -43.93 5.70 0.04
N GLY A 586 -43.05 4.79 -0.36
CA GLY A 586 -43.30 3.85 -1.49
C GLY A 586 -43.22 4.49 -2.87
N LYS A 587 -42.79 5.75 -2.98
CA LYS A 587 -42.61 6.47 -4.26
C LYS A 587 -41.15 6.75 -4.55
N LEU A 588 -40.78 6.60 -5.82
CA LEU A 588 -39.50 7.14 -6.31
C LEU A 588 -39.66 8.65 -6.51
N LEU A 589 -38.69 9.43 -6.08
CA LEU A 589 -38.66 10.87 -6.17
C LEU A 589 -37.38 11.29 -6.86
N ILE A 590 -37.47 12.21 -7.83
CA ILE A 590 -36.34 12.91 -8.44
C ILE A 590 -36.58 14.41 -8.39
N ALA A 591 -35.51 15.18 -8.13
CA ALA A 591 -35.60 16.64 -8.02
C ALA A 591 -34.36 17.32 -8.61
N GLY A 592 -34.56 18.39 -9.38
CA GLY A 592 -33.45 19.13 -9.97
C GLY A 592 -32.66 18.34 -11.01
N GLY A 593 -31.36 18.51 -10.98
CA GLY A 593 -30.43 17.91 -11.97
C GLY A 593 -30.06 18.87 -13.09
N CYS A 594 -29.23 18.42 -14.00
CA CYS A 594 -28.76 19.21 -15.15
C CYS A 594 -28.55 18.34 -16.39
N ASN A 595 -28.54 18.98 -17.57
CA ASN A 595 -28.14 18.34 -18.82
C ASN A 595 -27.65 19.38 -19.84
N PHE A 596 -27.33 18.93 -21.05
CA PHE A 596 -26.97 19.77 -22.20
C PHE A 596 -28.07 19.63 -23.27
N PRO A 597 -29.16 20.42 -23.22
CA PRO A 597 -30.39 20.14 -23.98
C PRO A 597 -30.28 20.38 -25.49
N LYS A 598 -29.30 21.17 -25.93
CA LYS A 598 -29.13 21.56 -27.35
C LYS A 598 -27.89 20.94 -27.99
N ILE A 599 -26.72 21.20 -27.41
CA ILE A 599 -25.42 20.79 -27.94
C ILE A 599 -24.68 20.07 -26.82
N PRO A 600 -24.07 18.89 -27.08
CA PRO A 600 -23.26 18.17 -26.05
C PRO A 600 -22.06 18.99 -25.57
N VAL A 601 -21.58 18.69 -24.35
CA VAL A 601 -20.44 19.42 -23.74
C VAL A 601 -19.18 19.42 -24.61
N HIS A 602 -18.85 18.29 -25.22
CA HIS A 602 -17.67 18.15 -26.08
C HIS A 602 -17.73 18.96 -27.37
N ALA A 603 -18.91 19.44 -27.74
CA ALA A 603 -19.12 20.33 -28.86
C ALA A 603 -19.38 21.79 -28.44
N GLY A 604 -19.08 22.15 -27.18
CA GLY A 604 -19.22 23.48 -26.63
C GLY A 604 -20.63 23.88 -26.19
N GLY A 605 -21.47 22.89 -25.87
CA GLY A 605 -22.84 23.13 -25.40
C GLY A 605 -22.88 23.75 -23.99
N SER A 606 -23.93 24.53 -23.72
CA SER A 606 -24.20 25.13 -22.42
C SER A 606 -25.06 24.21 -21.57
N LYS A 607 -24.66 24.03 -20.30
CA LYS A 607 -25.37 23.25 -19.31
C LYS A 607 -26.63 23.99 -18.85
N LYS A 608 -27.73 23.26 -18.67
CA LYS A 608 -28.98 23.77 -18.09
C LYS A 608 -29.30 23.04 -16.81
N TYR A 609 -29.63 23.79 -15.76
CA TYR A 609 -30.06 23.29 -14.46
C TYR A 609 -31.60 23.32 -14.34
N TYR A 610 -32.15 22.39 -13.59
CA TYR A 610 -33.60 22.24 -13.39
C TYR A 610 -33.97 22.37 -11.94
N ARG A 611 -35.24 22.71 -11.66
CA ARG A 611 -35.81 22.84 -10.32
C ARG A 611 -37.03 21.94 -10.10
N ASP A 612 -37.51 21.26 -11.13
CA ASP A 612 -38.73 20.46 -11.07
C ASP A 612 -38.52 19.22 -10.19
N ILE A 613 -39.59 18.86 -9.45
CA ILE A 613 -39.68 17.68 -8.60
C ILE A 613 -40.75 16.76 -9.18
N TYR A 614 -40.40 15.50 -9.42
CA TYR A 614 -41.30 14.47 -9.87
C TYR A 614 -41.31 13.28 -8.92
N THR A 615 -42.49 12.65 -8.80
CA THR A 615 -42.67 11.38 -8.08
C THR A 615 -43.31 10.33 -8.98
N ALA A 616 -42.96 9.07 -8.75
CA ALA A 616 -43.58 7.94 -9.39
C ALA A 616 -43.83 6.81 -8.38
N GLU A 617 -44.97 6.14 -8.47
CA GLU A 617 -45.20 4.96 -7.64
C GLU A 617 -44.36 3.78 -8.12
N LEU A 618 -43.74 3.09 -7.16
CA LEU A 618 -43.00 1.87 -7.43
C LEU A 618 -44.02 0.73 -7.58
N SER A 619 -44.36 0.39 -8.79
CA SER A 619 -45.21 -0.77 -9.10
C SER A 619 -44.37 -1.95 -9.58
N LYS A 620 -44.93 -3.16 -9.55
CA LYS A 620 -44.29 -4.37 -10.09
C LYS A 620 -44.21 -4.37 -11.63
N ASP A 621 -44.94 -3.48 -12.27
CA ASP A 621 -44.94 -3.29 -13.71
C ASP A 621 -43.87 -2.27 -14.08
N SER A 622 -43.09 -2.56 -15.12
CA SER A 622 -41.85 -1.85 -15.49
C SER A 622 -42.02 -0.39 -15.98
N VAL A 623 -43.23 0.15 -15.94
CA VAL A 623 -43.52 1.53 -16.42
C VAL A 623 -43.84 2.42 -15.24
N LEU A 624 -43.02 3.45 -15.06
CA LEU A 624 -43.24 4.47 -14.03
C LEU A 624 -44.12 5.59 -14.56
N VAL A 625 -45.22 5.85 -13.86
CA VAL A 625 -46.09 7.00 -14.15
C VAL A 625 -45.66 8.18 -13.27
N TRP A 626 -45.02 9.15 -13.87
CA TRP A 626 -44.51 10.31 -13.18
C TRP A 626 -45.55 11.39 -12.99
N GLN A 627 -45.58 11.97 -11.82
CA GLN A 627 -46.39 13.14 -11.48
C GLN A 627 -45.48 14.27 -10.98
N ARG A 628 -45.75 15.47 -11.43
CA ARG A 628 -45.07 16.64 -10.93
C ARG A 628 -45.50 16.93 -9.49
N ALA A 629 -44.55 16.91 -8.56
CA ALA A 629 -44.81 17.09 -7.14
C ALA A 629 -44.49 18.52 -6.64
N GLY A 630 -43.73 19.30 -7.42
CA GLY A 630 -43.35 20.64 -7.01
C GLY A 630 -42.09 21.15 -7.69
N GLN A 631 -41.42 22.08 -7.02
CA GLN A 631 -40.16 22.63 -7.48
C GLN A 631 -39.23 22.90 -6.29
N LEU A 632 -37.93 22.74 -6.49
CA LEU A 632 -36.89 23.24 -5.58
C LEU A 632 -36.91 24.77 -5.52
N PRO A 633 -36.47 25.41 -4.44
CA PRO A 633 -36.39 26.85 -4.33
C PRO A 633 -35.60 27.50 -5.49
N GLN A 634 -34.57 26.81 -5.98
CA GLN A 634 -33.76 27.19 -7.13
C GLN A 634 -33.36 26.00 -7.98
N ALA A 635 -32.96 26.19 -9.22
CA ALA A 635 -32.46 25.13 -10.09
C ALA A 635 -31.10 24.66 -9.55
N MET A 636 -30.96 23.35 -9.29
CA MET A 636 -29.76 22.78 -8.65
C MET A 636 -29.44 21.39 -9.15
N ALA A 637 -28.14 21.07 -9.12
CA ALA A 637 -27.59 19.74 -9.40
C ALA A 637 -26.36 19.48 -8.50
N TYR A 638 -25.82 18.24 -8.54
CA TYR A 638 -24.58 17.86 -7.81
C TYR A 638 -24.65 17.93 -6.28
N GLY A 639 -25.81 17.94 -5.69
CA GLY A 639 -25.98 17.77 -4.25
C GLY A 639 -26.13 16.31 -3.86
N VAL A 640 -26.27 16.08 -2.57
CA VAL A 640 -26.53 14.75 -1.95
C VAL A 640 -28.00 14.69 -1.54
N SER A 641 -28.59 13.51 -1.63
CA SER A 641 -29.94 13.26 -1.09
C SER A 641 -29.96 12.05 -0.19
N VAL A 642 -30.77 12.14 0.88
CA VAL A 642 -31.00 11.05 1.83
C VAL A 642 -32.49 10.79 1.90
N SER A 643 -32.89 9.54 1.71
CA SER A 643 -34.28 9.11 1.90
C SER A 643 -34.64 9.06 3.37
N THR A 644 -35.85 9.55 3.70
CA THR A 644 -36.47 9.43 5.03
C THR A 644 -37.85 8.81 4.89
N ALA A 645 -38.51 8.49 5.97
CA ALA A 645 -39.87 7.95 5.93
C ALA A 645 -40.85 8.89 5.20
N ASP A 646 -40.69 10.19 5.35
CA ASP A 646 -41.64 11.21 4.90
C ASP A 646 -41.23 11.98 3.64
N GLY A 647 -39.98 11.75 3.14
CA GLY A 647 -39.48 12.49 1.99
C GLY A 647 -37.99 12.24 1.71
N ILE A 648 -37.36 13.16 1.01
CA ILE A 648 -35.90 13.20 0.84
C ILE A 648 -35.34 14.52 1.35
N ILE A 649 -34.24 14.43 2.06
CA ILE A 649 -33.44 15.61 2.48
C ILE A 649 -32.38 15.83 1.42
N CYS A 650 -32.36 17.03 0.83
CA CYS A 650 -31.37 17.43 -0.18
C CYS A 650 -30.37 18.40 0.46
N VAL A 651 -29.07 18.13 0.33
CA VAL A 651 -27.99 18.93 0.91
C VAL A 651 -27.00 19.34 -0.16
N GLY A 652 -26.62 20.63 -0.15
CA GLY A 652 -25.63 21.17 -1.09
C GLY A 652 -26.16 21.25 -2.53
N GLY A 653 -25.24 21.33 -3.47
CA GLY A 653 -25.51 21.41 -4.90
C GLY A 653 -24.95 22.69 -5.53
N MET A 654 -25.01 22.75 -6.85
CA MET A 654 -24.56 23.85 -7.68
C MET A 654 -25.72 24.36 -8.55
N ASN A 655 -25.66 25.61 -8.98
CA ASN A 655 -26.53 26.22 -9.96
C ASN A 655 -25.73 27.03 -11.00
N GLU A 656 -26.40 27.76 -11.88
CA GLU A 656 -25.75 28.58 -12.93
C GLU A 656 -24.92 29.76 -12.36
N GLN A 657 -25.04 30.06 -11.08
CA GLN A 657 -24.37 31.21 -10.42
C GLN A 657 -23.18 30.77 -9.53
N ALA A 658 -22.96 29.47 -9.38
CA ALA A 658 -21.93 28.90 -8.52
C ALA A 658 -20.64 28.58 -9.25
#